data_a618d717600075f6bada5b266d064d19
#
_entry.id   a618d717600075f6bada5b266d064d19
#
_cell.length_a   1.000
_cell.length_b   1.000
_cell.length_c   1.000
_cell.angle_alpha   90.00
_cell.angle_beta   90.00
_cell.angle_gamma   90.00
#
_symmetry.space_group_name_H-M   'P 1'
#
loop_
_entity.id
_entity.type
_entity.pdbx_description
1 polymer ?
#
loop_
_entity_poly.entity_id
_entity_poly.type
_entity_poly.pdbx_seq_one_letter_code
_entity_poly.pdbx_strand_id
1 'polypeptide(L)'
;MNKYLLGTLFLAASLFAVQPAEAGIFSFLHKKKTEKKAPQKTSYEKILTDQPVTTAAGPLLTLHKADGKLYIELPKATLGKDFLLGVTLSSVSNASLGTVGFRNSNPVHFRFVRKDSVVVMDLVNTDFLLPTPNAAVQRSAKDNYTNLSFLSFPVKGWSKDSASVLIDASSFFLKDNKFFPVIGDDMNGLSVNTNLDDDLTHIKTLKSFKTNASVTVERSYSADIRSERGTVASDYPITIGVNYTLMALPEHPMVPRLSDTRIGLFLTNKYILDNDKRIENTTFVRRWRVEPADTAAYMAGQLVAPKKHIVYYVDPGFPDLWKQAIRVGVLRWNKAFERIGFKDVIQVRDYPTAKEDPQFDPDNLEYSCLRYVPTAVENAMGPSWSDPRTGEIINGSVYVYRGVASVLNSWRFIQTSQVDSTVRAKKMPDEAMRKSLEYVIAHEIGHTLGFMHNMAASFAYPVDSLRSKTFTDVYGTTPSIMDYARHNYVAQPGDPVTNLDPPALGIYDYYAIDWTYRAFPELKGDYIAENKKLRDLIESHAGDPLYRYGLQQEQPVRDPSAIEESLGNDPVKASEYGVRNLKYIVSHLDSWIKDDDSNEAKGTLYRQALSQAFRYANHVHLNVAGIYLYQTSEKSGLPRYKVVPHDQQRASALWMLRYADEFTSLGNPALEAKLPGAGSMPFKSLLPSIQAMAMNNTARLALSYYLDSTSYSPTEYATDVYNHVFAKTLAGKENLTPEELQFQNLYVRYLLSNISNIGNEPAAKVGLAAGDFRPQSSEEVQRLLRGDNDANPFAATAPAVDGMLCGHDHGQTPEALSGAALNAQTAFATFGKAYGEPGDIWANMINRSDQTLYYFALRTRDLLRSAVKSTKDEVLRAHYQVLLKRIAPTFEIGN
;
A
#
# COMPACT_ATOMS: atom_id res chain seq x y z
N MET A 1 -9.13 -17.95 -51.81
CA MET A 1 -9.30 -19.17 -52.66
C MET A 1 -9.63 -20.32 -51.73
N ASN A 2 -10.89 -20.61 -51.59
CA ASN A 2 -11.61 -21.82 -52.10
C ASN A 2 -11.09 -23.11 -51.47
N LYS A 3 -11.90 -24.06 -50.91
CA LYS A 3 -13.33 -24.47 -51.00
C LYS A 3 -13.57 -25.48 -49.87
N TYR A 4 -14.68 -25.44 -49.16
CA TYR A 4 -15.92 -26.23 -49.25
C TYR A 4 -15.78 -27.73 -49.44
N LEU A 5 -16.46 -28.52 -48.65
CA LEU A 5 -17.61 -29.46 -48.84
C LEU A 5 -17.66 -30.41 -47.66
N LEU A 6 -18.71 -30.49 -46.88
CA LEU A 6 -20.04 -31.11 -46.98
C LEU A 6 -20.03 -32.67 -47.13
N GLY A 7 -20.82 -33.30 -46.29
CA GLY A 7 -21.43 -34.58 -46.56
C GLY A 7 -21.56 -35.47 -45.33
N THR A 8 -22.65 -35.46 -44.74
CA THR A 8 -23.96 -36.18 -44.70
C THR A 8 -24.01 -37.47 -43.89
N LEU A 9 -24.94 -37.39 -42.94
CA LEU A 9 -25.85 -38.45 -42.40
C LEU A 9 -25.67 -39.92 -42.85
N PHE A 10 -25.79 -40.80 -41.85
CA PHE A 10 -26.65 -41.96 -41.98
C PHE A 10 -27.29 -42.37 -40.65
N LEU A 11 -28.60 -42.36 -40.67
CA LEU A 11 -29.55 -42.90 -39.69
C LEU A 11 -29.79 -44.38 -40.09
N ALA A 12 -29.81 -45.27 -39.13
CA ALA A 12 -30.58 -46.54 -39.31
C ALA A 12 -31.04 -47.07 -37.95
N ALA A 13 -32.32 -47.03 -37.79
CA ALA A 13 -33.09 -47.77 -36.79
C ALA A 13 -33.51 -49.15 -37.29
N SER A 14 -33.63 -50.06 -36.38
CA SER A 14 -34.57 -51.22 -36.45
C SER A 14 -34.48 -52.05 -35.17
N LEU A 15 -35.46 -52.06 -34.35
CA LEU A 15 -36.77 -52.71 -34.29
C LEU A 15 -36.72 -54.21 -34.02
N PHE A 16 -37.23 -54.54 -32.83
CA PHE A 16 -38.04 -55.66 -32.42
C PHE A 16 -37.57 -57.10 -32.59
N ALA A 17 -37.64 -57.85 -31.46
CA ALA A 17 -38.51 -59.06 -31.37
C ALA A 17 -38.70 -59.52 -29.91
N VAL A 18 -39.92 -59.57 -29.52
CA VAL A 18 -40.44 -60.21 -28.32
C VAL A 18 -40.87 -61.64 -28.74
N GLN A 19 -40.63 -62.69 -27.92
CA GLN A 19 -41.59 -63.75 -27.64
C GLN A 19 -41.02 -64.84 -26.71
N PRO A 20 -41.85 -65.84 -26.25
CA PRO A 20 -42.24 -65.82 -24.83
C PRO A 20 -41.85 -67.12 -24.04
N ALA A 21 -42.35 -67.17 -22.84
CA ALA A 21 -42.15 -68.12 -21.78
C ALA A 21 -42.57 -69.57 -22.17
N GLU A 22 -41.87 -70.60 -21.65
CA GLU A 22 -42.54 -71.82 -21.17
C GLU A 22 -41.94 -72.26 -19.81
N ALA A 23 -42.83 -72.68 -18.99
CA ALA A 23 -42.65 -73.20 -17.65
C ALA A 23 -42.08 -74.58 -17.60
N GLY A 24 -41.22 -74.91 -16.68
CA GLY A 24 -40.77 -76.22 -16.31
C GLY A 24 -40.46 -76.26 -14.83
N ILE A 25 -41.43 -76.91 -14.07
CA ILE A 25 -41.33 -77.22 -12.64
C ILE A 25 -40.34 -78.37 -12.47
N PHE A 26 -39.29 -78.16 -11.66
CA PHE A 26 -38.78 -79.20 -10.76
C PHE A 26 -38.03 -78.64 -9.62
N SER A 27 -38.56 -78.90 -8.41
CA SER A 27 -37.98 -78.54 -7.10
C SER A 27 -36.70 -79.31 -6.81
N PHE A 28 -35.71 -78.65 -6.33
CA PHE A 28 -34.77 -79.26 -5.40
C PHE A 28 -34.35 -78.15 -4.34
N LEU A 29 -34.76 -78.44 -3.15
CA LEU A 29 -34.38 -77.71 -1.91
C LEU A 29 -32.86 -77.77 -1.68
N HIS A 30 -32.13 -76.69 -2.00
CA HIS A 30 -30.85 -76.42 -1.41
C HIS A 30 -30.95 -75.13 -0.61
N LYS A 31 -30.93 -75.20 0.74
CA LYS A 31 -30.74 -74.14 1.64
C LYS A 31 -29.34 -73.50 1.32
N LYS A 32 -29.29 -72.46 0.47
CA LYS A 32 -28.16 -71.58 0.40
C LYS A 32 -28.23 -70.74 1.67
N LYS A 33 -27.21 -70.87 2.56
CA LYS A 33 -26.86 -69.89 3.57
C LYS A 33 -26.72 -68.54 2.86
N THR A 34 -27.63 -67.63 3.08
CA THR A 34 -27.43 -66.21 2.71
C THR A 34 -26.32 -65.73 3.59
N GLU A 35 -25.10 -65.74 3.05
CA GLU A 35 -24.05 -64.89 3.56
C GLU A 35 -24.58 -63.45 3.46
N LYS A 36 -24.83 -62.84 4.59
CA LYS A 36 -25.02 -61.35 4.66
C LYS A 36 -23.77 -60.74 4.07
N LYS A 37 -23.80 -60.27 2.78
CA LYS A 37 -22.76 -59.38 2.24
C LYS A 37 -22.59 -58.26 3.26
N ALA A 38 -21.36 -58.08 3.75
CA ALA A 38 -21.01 -56.94 4.58
C ALA A 38 -21.52 -55.67 3.87
N PRO A 39 -22.12 -54.71 4.58
CA PRO A 39 -22.62 -53.51 3.97
C PRO A 39 -21.50 -52.87 3.16
N GLN A 40 -21.72 -52.58 1.90
CA GLN A 40 -20.71 -52.03 1.00
C GLN A 40 -20.43 -50.62 1.46
N LYS A 41 -19.17 -50.34 1.81
CA LYS A 41 -18.73 -48.97 2.24
C LYS A 41 -19.17 -47.95 1.21
N THR A 42 -19.71 -46.84 1.71
CA THR A 42 -20.01 -45.64 0.89
C THR A 42 -18.73 -45.00 0.35
N SER A 43 -18.81 -44.15 -0.66
CA SER A 43 -17.63 -43.38 -1.13
C SER A 43 -17.01 -42.51 -0.03
N TYR A 44 -17.84 -41.96 0.83
CA TYR A 44 -17.43 -41.23 2.04
C TYR A 44 -16.57 -42.10 2.96
N GLU A 45 -17.06 -43.28 3.33
CA GLU A 45 -16.32 -44.22 4.19
C GLU A 45 -15.02 -44.69 3.53
N LYS A 46 -15.04 -45.03 2.22
CA LYS A 46 -13.82 -45.46 1.50
C LYS A 46 -12.71 -44.39 1.58
N ILE A 47 -13.01 -43.13 1.30
CA ILE A 47 -12.02 -42.04 1.35
C ILE A 47 -11.41 -41.90 2.75
N LEU A 48 -12.22 -42.03 3.78
CA LEU A 48 -11.79 -41.73 5.16
C LEU A 48 -11.27 -42.96 5.93
N THR A 49 -11.43 -44.19 5.41
CA THR A 49 -11.04 -45.41 6.16
C THR A 49 -10.12 -46.36 5.38
N ASP A 50 -10.08 -46.31 4.06
CA ASP A 50 -9.32 -47.27 3.25
C ASP A 50 -7.88 -46.81 2.93
N GLN A 51 -7.48 -45.66 3.44
CA GLN A 51 -6.16 -45.07 3.23
C GLN A 51 -5.76 -44.20 4.46
N PRO A 52 -4.49 -43.87 4.63
CA PRO A 52 -4.05 -42.95 5.66
C PRO A 52 -4.70 -41.57 5.50
N VAL A 53 -5.29 -41.07 6.57
CA VAL A 53 -5.96 -39.76 6.59
C VAL A 53 -5.43 -38.91 7.74
N THR A 54 -5.02 -37.68 7.44
CA THR A 54 -4.77 -36.66 8.45
C THR A 54 -5.99 -35.77 8.57
N THR A 55 -6.53 -35.63 9.77
CA THR A 55 -7.78 -34.90 10.01
C THR A 55 -7.56 -33.75 10.99
N ALA A 56 -8.05 -32.57 10.64
CA ALA A 56 -8.25 -31.44 11.54
C ALA A 56 -9.76 -31.23 11.73
N ALA A 57 -10.27 -31.76 12.84
CA ALA A 57 -11.69 -31.65 13.17
C ALA A 57 -11.99 -30.35 13.94
N GLY A 58 -13.06 -29.68 13.56
CA GLY A 58 -13.55 -28.47 14.25
C GLY A 58 -15.05 -28.33 14.11
N PRO A 59 -15.68 -27.52 14.98
CA PRO A 59 -17.14 -27.34 14.96
C PRO A 59 -17.65 -26.59 13.73
N LEU A 60 -16.79 -25.80 13.06
CA LEU A 60 -17.16 -25.07 11.85
C LEU A 60 -17.20 -25.99 10.62
N LEU A 61 -16.11 -26.73 10.41
CA LEU A 61 -15.93 -27.73 9.34
C LEU A 61 -14.76 -28.67 9.70
N THR A 62 -14.64 -29.79 9.03
CA THR A 62 -13.51 -30.71 9.20
C THR A 62 -12.72 -30.81 7.93
N LEU A 63 -11.39 -30.74 8.06
CA LEU A 63 -10.44 -30.86 6.96
C LEU A 63 -9.76 -32.23 6.98
N HIS A 64 -9.67 -32.88 5.82
CA HIS A 64 -9.01 -34.16 5.69
C HIS A 64 -7.98 -34.12 4.56
N LYS A 65 -6.75 -34.59 4.84
CA LYS A 65 -5.74 -34.90 3.83
C LYS A 65 -5.71 -36.40 3.63
N ALA A 66 -6.07 -36.88 2.45
CA ALA A 66 -6.07 -38.28 2.08
C ALA A 66 -5.51 -38.46 0.67
N ASP A 67 -4.48 -39.31 0.50
CA ASP A 67 -3.79 -39.55 -0.79
C ASP A 67 -3.36 -38.22 -1.48
N GLY A 68 -2.73 -37.31 -0.72
CA GLY A 68 -2.28 -36.00 -1.21
C GLY A 68 -3.40 -34.99 -1.50
N LYS A 69 -4.66 -35.38 -1.47
CA LYS A 69 -5.84 -34.55 -1.76
C LYS A 69 -6.41 -33.89 -0.52
N LEU A 70 -7.06 -32.75 -0.74
CA LEU A 70 -7.81 -32.05 0.28
C LEU A 70 -9.30 -32.32 0.17
N TYR A 71 -9.87 -32.85 1.22
CA TYR A 71 -11.32 -32.98 1.36
C TYR A 71 -11.80 -32.08 2.50
N ILE A 72 -12.94 -31.41 2.27
CA ILE A 72 -13.62 -30.61 3.28
C ILE A 72 -14.95 -31.30 3.61
N GLU A 73 -15.13 -31.62 4.88
CA GLU A 73 -16.41 -32.09 5.42
C GLU A 73 -17.17 -30.89 6.00
N LEU A 74 -18.27 -30.56 5.33
CA LEU A 74 -19.13 -29.41 5.67
C LEU A 74 -20.38 -29.91 6.40
N PRO A 75 -20.60 -29.53 7.67
CA PRO A 75 -21.89 -29.69 8.31
C PRO A 75 -23.01 -29.03 7.51
N LYS A 76 -24.20 -29.64 7.44
CA LYS A 76 -25.35 -29.01 6.75
C LYS A 76 -25.66 -27.62 7.27
N ALA A 77 -25.47 -27.39 8.57
CA ALA A 77 -25.67 -26.09 9.20
C ALA A 77 -24.69 -24.99 8.71
N THR A 78 -23.61 -25.38 8.06
CA THR A 78 -22.61 -24.45 7.48
C THR A 78 -22.99 -24.02 6.07
N LEU A 79 -23.82 -24.79 5.37
CA LEU A 79 -24.29 -24.42 4.03
C LEU A 79 -25.17 -23.17 4.11
N GLY A 80 -24.88 -22.19 3.26
CA GLY A 80 -25.59 -20.92 3.21
C GLY A 80 -25.11 -19.87 4.22
N LYS A 81 -24.19 -20.21 5.16
CA LYS A 81 -23.57 -19.23 6.04
C LYS A 81 -22.56 -18.36 5.28
N ASP A 82 -22.36 -17.16 5.78
CA ASP A 82 -21.41 -16.20 5.24
C ASP A 82 -19.99 -16.49 5.72
N PHE A 83 -19.06 -16.50 4.79
CA PHE A 83 -17.63 -16.72 5.03
C PHE A 83 -16.77 -15.66 4.35
N LEU A 84 -15.56 -15.46 4.87
CA LEU A 84 -14.46 -14.84 4.16
C LEU A 84 -13.42 -15.89 3.80
N LEU A 85 -12.87 -15.80 2.59
CA LEU A 85 -11.67 -16.51 2.15
C LEU A 85 -10.54 -15.51 2.01
N GLY A 86 -9.46 -15.68 2.75
CA GLY A 86 -8.24 -14.89 2.60
C GLY A 86 -7.05 -15.80 2.32
N VAL A 87 -6.10 -15.30 1.54
CA VAL A 87 -4.88 -16.00 1.15
C VAL A 87 -3.68 -15.19 1.62
N THR A 88 -2.81 -15.81 2.39
CA THR A 88 -1.67 -15.14 3.04
C THR A 88 -0.39 -15.93 2.77
N LEU A 89 0.72 -15.24 2.52
CA LEU A 89 2.04 -15.85 2.48
C LEU A 89 2.47 -16.26 3.89
N SER A 90 2.75 -17.55 4.10
CA SER A 90 3.17 -18.07 5.41
C SER A 90 4.67 -18.36 5.50
N SER A 91 5.33 -18.61 4.36
CA SER A 91 6.78 -18.77 4.24
C SER A 91 7.25 -18.56 2.80
N VAL A 92 8.51 -18.20 2.63
CA VAL A 92 9.15 -18.04 1.31
C VAL A 92 10.57 -18.57 1.36
N SER A 93 11.02 -19.23 0.29
CA SER A 93 12.40 -19.69 0.16
C SER A 93 13.38 -18.54 -0.12
N ASN A 94 12.87 -17.44 -0.67
CA ASN A 94 13.65 -16.22 -0.93
C ASN A 94 12.81 -15.00 -0.54
N ALA A 95 13.30 -14.25 0.46
CA ALA A 95 12.59 -13.09 1.01
C ALA A 95 12.38 -11.94 0.00
N SER A 96 13.14 -11.91 -1.11
CA SER A 96 12.95 -10.93 -2.18
C SER A 96 11.70 -11.22 -3.04
N LEU A 97 11.16 -12.44 -2.95
CA LEU A 97 10.03 -12.89 -3.77
C LEU A 97 8.69 -12.91 -3.03
N GLY A 98 8.67 -12.41 -1.80
CA GLY A 98 7.44 -12.31 -1.05
C GLY A 98 7.64 -11.95 0.41
N THR A 99 6.67 -11.27 0.99
CA THR A 99 6.68 -10.86 2.40
C THR A 99 5.74 -11.75 3.19
N VAL A 100 6.26 -12.48 4.18
CA VAL A 100 5.46 -13.34 5.08
C VAL A 100 4.40 -12.50 5.79
N GLY A 101 3.16 -12.99 5.80
CA GLY A 101 2.00 -12.27 6.34
C GLY A 101 1.27 -11.39 5.33
N PHE A 102 1.87 -11.13 4.17
CA PHE A 102 1.25 -10.32 3.12
C PHE A 102 0.10 -11.05 2.42
N ARG A 103 -0.90 -10.28 2.01
CA ARG A 103 -2.04 -10.73 1.21
C ARG A 103 -2.04 -9.96 -0.11
N ASN A 104 -1.90 -10.68 -1.22
CA ASN A 104 -1.95 -10.08 -2.56
C ASN A 104 -3.38 -9.71 -3.02
N SER A 105 -4.38 -10.12 -2.24
CA SER A 105 -5.79 -9.83 -2.51
C SER A 105 -6.58 -9.66 -1.21
N ASN A 106 -7.62 -8.82 -1.25
CA ASN A 106 -8.53 -8.69 -0.13
C ASN A 106 -9.30 -10.00 0.12
N PRO A 107 -9.69 -10.30 1.39
CA PRO A 107 -10.56 -11.43 1.67
C PRO A 107 -11.88 -11.36 0.91
N VAL A 108 -12.31 -12.48 0.37
CA VAL A 108 -13.49 -12.58 -0.48
C VAL A 108 -14.67 -13.11 0.31
N HIS A 109 -15.82 -12.44 0.22
CA HIS A 109 -17.07 -12.87 0.87
C HIS A 109 -17.78 -13.94 0.02
N PHE A 110 -18.07 -15.10 0.62
CA PHE A 110 -18.70 -16.21 -0.08
C PHE A 110 -19.62 -17.03 0.81
N ARG A 111 -20.41 -17.93 0.16
CA ARG A 111 -21.21 -18.97 0.80
C ARG A 111 -20.95 -20.32 0.13
N PHE A 112 -20.96 -21.39 0.92
CA PHE A 112 -21.08 -22.73 0.35
C PHE A 112 -22.55 -23.03 0.05
N VAL A 113 -22.89 -23.19 -1.21
CA VAL A 113 -24.27 -23.48 -1.65
C VAL A 113 -24.30 -24.81 -2.40
N ARG A 114 -25.18 -25.71 -1.96
CA ARG A 114 -25.36 -26.95 -2.70
C ARG A 114 -26.19 -26.70 -3.96
N LYS A 115 -25.68 -27.16 -5.10
CA LYS A 115 -26.36 -27.17 -6.39
C LYS A 115 -26.25 -28.58 -6.96
N ASP A 116 -27.35 -29.33 -6.93
CA ASP A 116 -27.44 -30.75 -7.38
C ASP A 116 -26.35 -31.64 -6.75
N SER A 117 -25.37 -32.07 -7.53
CA SER A 117 -24.28 -32.98 -7.16
C SER A 117 -22.98 -32.28 -6.74
N VAL A 118 -22.98 -30.96 -6.70
CA VAL A 118 -21.81 -30.14 -6.32
C VAL A 118 -22.13 -29.21 -5.18
N VAL A 119 -21.08 -28.79 -4.47
CA VAL A 119 -21.12 -27.63 -3.59
C VAL A 119 -20.39 -26.50 -4.30
N VAL A 120 -21.05 -25.37 -4.44
CA VAL A 120 -20.50 -24.19 -5.11
C VAL A 120 -20.06 -23.17 -4.08
N MET A 121 -18.94 -22.56 -4.27
CA MET A 121 -18.53 -21.34 -3.60
C MET A 121 -19.14 -20.16 -4.35
N ASP A 122 -20.26 -19.66 -3.85
CA ASP A 122 -20.93 -18.49 -4.39
C ASP A 122 -20.39 -17.24 -3.72
N LEU A 123 -19.74 -16.34 -4.49
CA LEU A 123 -19.32 -15.03 -4.00
C LEU A 123 -20.56 -14.15 -3.81
N VAL A 124 -20.70 -13.63 -2.59
CA VAL A 124 -21.89 -12.89 -2.20
C VAL A 124 -21.77 -11.44 -2.66
N ASN A 125 -22.72 -11.02 -3.46
CA ASN A 125 -22.84 -9.62 -3.82
C ASN A 125 -23.47 -8.83 -2.65
N THR A 126 -22.64 -8.11 -1.91
CA THR A 126 -23.07 -7.25 -0.79
C THR A 126 -22.95 -5.77 -1.10
N ASP A 127 -22.73 -5.40 -2.35
CA ASP A 127 -22.49 -4.01 -2.72
C ASP A 127 -23.74 -3.17 -2.59
N PHE A 128 -24.92 -3.77 -2.74
CA PHE A 128 -26.18 -3.07 -2.73
C PHE A 128 -26.84 -3.13 -1.36
N LEU A 129 -27.23 -1.96 -0.88
CA LEU A 129 -28.13 -1.78 0.27
C LEU A 129 -29.52 -1.43 -0.23
N LEU A 130 -30.51 -2.13 0.27
CA LEU A 130 -31.92 -1.91 -0.04
C LEU A 130 -32.66 -1.47 1.22
N PRO A 131 -32.58 -0.18 1.60
CA PRO A 131 -33.21 0.31 2.83
C PRO A 131 -34.74 0.49 2.65
N THR A 132 -35.35 -0.20 1.70
CA THR A 132 -36.76 -0.09 1.39
C THR A 132 -37.58 -1.20 2.07
N PRO A 133 -38.72 -0.90 2.69
CA PRO A 133 -39.65 -1.90 3.18
C PRO A 133 -40.48 -2.57 2.06
N ASN A 134 -40.38 -2.08 0.82
CA ASN A 134 -41.12 -2.59 -0.32
C ASN A 134 -40.60 -3.96 -0.76
N ALA A 135 -41.40 -5.02 -0.45
CA ALA A 135 -41.05 -6.39 -0.76
C ALA A 135 -40.94 -6.68 -2.28
N ALA A 136 -41.60 -5.90 -3.15
CA ALA A 136 -41.47 -6.05 -4.59
C ALA A 136 -40.10 -5.55 -5.07
N VAL A 137 -39.61 -4.41 -4.55
CA VAL A 137 -38.27 -3.90 -4.84
C VAL A 137 -37.19 -4.86 -4.34
N GLN A 138 -37.34 -5.39 -3.13
CA GLN A 138 -36.43 -6.39 -2.59
C GLN A 138 -36.37 -7.65 -3.45
N ARG A 139 -37.51 -8.16 -3.95
CA ARG A 139 -37.55 -9.27 -4.89
C ARG A 139 -36.88 -8.93 -6.22
N SER A 140 -37.27 -7.81 -6.82
CA SER A 140 -36.67 -7.36 -8.09
C SER A 140 -35.16 -7.24 -8.00
N ALA A 141 -34.64 -6.64 -6.93
CA ALA A 141 -33.22 -6.56 -6.73
C ALA A 141 -32.56 -7.95 -6.59
N LYS A 142 -33.16 -8.85 -5.82
CA LYS A 142 -32.68 -10.23 -5.69
C LYS A 142 -32.69 -11.00 -7.02
N ASP A 143 -33.67 -10.73 -7.89
CA ASP A 143 -33.77 -11.37 -9.20
C ASP A 143 -32.77 -10.78 -10.22
N ASN A 144 -32.37 -9.51 -10.05
CA ASN A 144 -31.43 -8.81 -10.96
C ASN A 144 -29.97 -8.84 -10.50
N TYR A 145 -29.71 -8.95 -9.21
CA TYR A 145 -28.35 -9.03 -8.63
C TYR A 145 -28.10 -10.43 -8.12
N THR A 146 -27.44 -11.25 -8.93
CA THR A 146 -27.08 -12.62 -8.55
C THR A 146 -25.69 -12.69 -7.93
N ASN A 147 -25.47 -13.71 -7.11
CA ASN A 147 -24.13 -14.06 -6.64
C ASN A 147 -23.31 -14.65 -7.80
N LEU A 148 -21.99 -14.48 -7.72
CA LEU A 148 -21.09 -15.10 -8.69
C LEU A 148 -20.76 -16.53 -8.25
N SER A 149 -21.19 -17.54 -9.02
CA SER A 149 -20.74 -18.93 -8.83
C SER A 149 -19.27 -19.05 -9.25
N PHE A 150 -18.38 -19.02 -8.26
CA PHE A 150 -16.95 -18.89 -8.49
C PHE A 150 -16.24 -20.23 -8.67
N LEU A 151 -16.48 -21.17 -7.73
CA LEU A 151 -15.86 -22.48 -7.73
C LEU A 151 -16.92 -23.57 -7.47
N SER A 152 -16.75 -24.72 -8.08
CA SER A 152 -17.57 -25.90 -7.79
C SER A 152 -16.72 -27.05 -7.30
N PHE A 153 -17.18 -27.71 -6.25
CA PHE A 153 -16.52 -28.83 -5.63
C PHE A 153 -17.38 -30.08 -5.76
N PRO A 154 -16.85 -31.18 -6.34
CA PRO A 154 -17.59 -32.43 -6.43
C PRO A 154 -17.93 -32.98 -5.04
N VAL A 155 -19.19 -33.36 -4.85
CA VAL A 155 -19.62 -34.09 -3.67
C VAL A 155 -19.14 -35.55 -3.76
N LYS A 156 -18.35 -35.97 -2.77
CA LYS A 156 -17.83 -37.34 -2.66
C LYS A 156 -18.69 -38.27 -1.85
N GLY A 157 -19.57 -37.72 -1.01
CA GLY A 157 -20.51 -38.50 -0.22
C GLY A 157 -21.06 -37.70 0.98
N TRP A 158 -21.93 -38.37 1.73
CA TRP A 158 -22.52 -37.84 2.95
C TRP A 158 -22.09 -38.72 4.13
N SER A 159 -21.98 -38.11 5.29
CA SER A 159 -21.81 -38.82 6.55
C SER A 159 -22.97 -39.81 6.76
N LYS A 160 -22.76 -40.85 7.55
CA LYS A 160 -23.75 -41.91 7.78
C LYS A 160 -25.09 -41.41 8.28
N ASP A 161 -25.05 -40.36 9.11
CA ASP A 161 -26.23 -39.66 9.63
C ASP A 161 -26.76 -38.58 8.69
N SER A 162 -26.13 -38.41 7.56
CA SER A 162 -26.40 -37.35 6.56
C SER A 162 -26.34 -35.93 7.14
N ALA A 163 -25.60 -35.71 8.24
CA ALA A 163 -25.42 -34.40 8.87
C ALA A 163 -24.35 -33.55 8.18
N SER A 164 -23.37 -34.18 7.49
CA SER A 164 -22.28 -33.52 6.80
C SER A 164 -22.13 -34.01 5.36
N VAL A 165 -21.61 -33.14 4.49
CA VAL A 165 -21.23 -33.46 3.10
C VAL A 165 -19.72 -33.36 2.93
N LEU A 166 -19.13 -34.38 2.30
CA LEU A 166 -17.72 -34.42 1.95
C LEU A 166 -17.51 -33.94 0.52
N ILE A 167 -16.68 -32.92 0.34
CA ILE A 167 -16.30 -32.36 -0.97
C ILE A 167 -14.81 -32.51 -1.23
N ASP A 168 -14.42 -32.64 -2.50
CA ASP A 168 -13.03 -32.61 -2.95
C ASP A 168 -12.64 -31.17 -3.34
N ALA A 169 -11.78 -30.56 -2.55
CA ALA A 169 -11.36 -29.17 -2.72
C ALA A 169 -9.93 -29.06 -3.32
N SER A 170 -9.30 -30.17 -3.68
CA SER A 170 -7.89 -30.24 -4.09
C SER A 170 -7.56 -29.28 -5.23
N SER A 171 -8.43 -29.19 -6.25
CA SER A 171 -8.19 -28.37 -7.44
C SER A 171 -8.02 -26.87 -7.14
N PHE A 172 -8.64 -26.37 -6.07
CA PHE A 172 -8.51 -24.97 -5.69
C PHE A 172 -7.26 -24.72 -4.84
N PHE A 173 -7.03 -25.56 -3.83
CA PHE A 173 -5.96 -25.31 -2.86
C PHE A 173 -4.58 -25.69 -3.39
N LEU A 174 -4.48 -26.70 -4.28
CA LEU A 174 -3.21 -27.23 -4.78
C LEU A 174 -2.77 -26.67 -6.13
N LYS A 175 -3.62 -25.96 -6.85
CA LYS A 175 -3.31 -25.36 -8.15
C LYS A 175 -3.26 -23.85 -8.08
N ASP A 176 -2.60 -23.22 -9.04
CA ASP A 176 -2.63 -21.77 -9.16
C ASP A 176 -4.03 -21.25 -9.49
N ASN A 177 -4.32 -20.10 -8.92
CA ASN A 177 -5.59 -19.43 -9.17
C ASN A 177 -5.32 -17.96 -9.49
N LYS A 178 -5.74 -17.52 -10.67
CA LYS A 178 -5.55 -16.12 -11.12
C LYS A 178 -6.22 -15.07 -10.23
N PHE A 179 -7.25 -15.46 -9.47
CA PHE A 179 -7.92 -14.55 -8.52
C PHE A 179 -7.15 -14.37 -7.20
N PHE A 180 -6.24 -15.30 -6.89
CA PHE A 180 -5.40 -15.26 -5.70
C PHE A 180 -3.95 -15.49 -6.10
N PRO A 181 -3.34 -14.54 -6.85
CA PRO A 181 -1.94 -14.66 -7.22
C PRO A 181 -1.08 -14.68 -5.96
N VAL A 182 -0.19 -15.64 -5.87
CA VAL A 182 0.69 -15.82 -4.72
C VAL A 182 1.98 -15.05 -4.91
N ILE A 183 2.46 -15.00 -6.15
CA ILE A 183 3.61 -14.20 -6.60
C ILE A 183 3.07 -13.12 -7.51
N GLY A 184 3.51 -11.89 -7.34
CA GLY A 184 3.19 -10.79 -8.26
C GLY A 184 3.93 -10.95 -9.59
N ASP A 185 3.30 -10.54 -10.69
CA ASP A 185 3.90 -10.56 -12.02
C ASP A 185 5.03 -9.53 -12.17
N ASP A 186 5.02 -8.49 -11.35
CA ASP A 186 6.05 -7.46 -11.23
C ASP A 186 6.47 -7.31 -9.77
N MET A 187 7.74 -7.58 -9.50
CA MET A 187 8.33 -7.48 -8.17
C MET A 187 9.58 -6.60 -8.22
N ASN A 188 9.44 -5.38 -7.75
CA ASN A 188 10.55 -4.42 -7.69
C ASN A 188 11.20 -4.13 -9.07
N GLY A 189 10.38 -4.04 -10.13
CA GLY A 189 10.85 -3.84 -11.51
C GLY A 189 11.48 -5.09 -12.13
N LEU A 190 11.24 -6.26 -11.53
CA LEU A 190 11.53 -7.55 -12.12
C LEU A 190 10.22 -8.19 -12.56
N SER A 191 10.12 -8.57 -13.82
CA SER A 191 9.03 -9.42 -14.32
C SER A 191 9.30 -10.86 -13.91
N VAL A 192 8.36 -11.48 -13.20
CA VAL A 192 8.48 -12.85 -12.69
C VAL A 192 7.39 -13.72 -13.31
N ASN A 193 7.75 -14.63 -14.20
CA ASN A 193 6.85 -15.64 -14.73
C ASN A 193 7.07 -16.96 -14.03
N THR A 194 6.02 -17.57 -13.48
CA THR A 194 6.11 -18.78 -12.69
C THR A 194 5.33 -19.92 -13.32
N ASN A 195 5.89 -21.13 -13.22
CA ASN A 195 5.23 -22.39 -13.56
C ASN A 195 5.18 -23.25 -12.29
N LEU A 196 3.95 -23.64 -11.89
CA LEU A 196 3.74 -24.49 -10.71
C LEU A 196 4.27 -25.90 -10.98
N ASP A 197 5.04 -26.42 -10.04
CA ASP A 197 5.43 -27.83 -10.00
C ASP A 197 4.43 -28.61 -9.14
N ASP A 198 3.59 -29.38 -9.78
CA ASP A 198 2.54 -30.15 -9.11
C ASP A 198 3.11 -31.28 -8.23
N ASP A 199 4.22 -31.89 -8.63
CA ASP A 199 4.83 -33.02 -7.91
C ASP A 199 5.50 -32.57 -6.61
N LEU A 200 5.97 -31.32 -6.57
CA LEU A 200 6.56 -30.71 -5.38
C LEU A 200 5.56 -29.87 -4.55
N THR A 201 4.30 -29.79 -5.01
CA THR A 201 3.25 -29.02 -4.31
C THR A 201 2.45 -29.94 -3.38
N HIS A 202 2.37 -29.59 -2.08
CA HIS A 202 1.68 -30.43 -1.10
C HIS A 202 1.06 -29.67 0.05
N ILE A 203 0.03 -30.29 0.67
CA ILE A 203 -0.61 -29.77 1.89
C ILE A 203 0.38 -29.95 3.04
N LYS A 204 0.74 -28.83 3.72
CA LYS A 204 1.67 -28.79 4.84
C LYS A 204 0.95 -28.96 6.17
N THR A 205 -0.09 -28.13 6.42
CA THR A 205 -0.85 -28.15 7.66
C THR A 205 -2.34 -27.96 7.42
N LEU A 206 -3.13 -28.58 8.29
CA LEU A 206 -4.58 -28.39 8.37
C LEU A 206 -4.93 -27.98 9.81
N LYS A 207 -5.73 -26.94 9.97
CA LYS A 207 -6.24 -26.48 11.26
C LYS A 207 -7.71 -26.14 11.15
N SER A 208 -8.50 -26.51 12.16
CA SER A 208 -9.90 -26.13 12.19
C SER A 208 -10.29 -25.68 13.59
N PHE A 209 -10.94 -24.53 13.68
CA PHE A 209 -11.29 -23.83 14.89
C PHE A 209 -12.81 -23.59 14.94
N LYS A 210 -13.27 -22.89 15.96
CA LYS A 210 -14.68 -22.58 16.14
C LYS A 210 -15.23 -21.66 15.05
N THR A 211 -14.45 -20.65 14.65
CA THR A 211 -14.89 -19.59 13.71
C THR A 211 -14.13 -19.58 12.40
N ASN A 212 -13.02 -20.29 12.30
CA ASN A 212 -12.25 -20.38 11.06
C ASN A 212 -11.55 -21.72 10.89
N ALA A 213 -11.17 -22.01 9.66
CA ALA A 213 -10.30 -23.12 9.32
C ALA A 213 -9.16 -22.63 8.41
N SER A 214 -8.01 -23.28 8.52
CA SER A 214 -6.78 -22.87 7.83
C SER A 214 -6.14 -24.07 7.12
N VAL A 215 -5.78 -23.89 5.86
CA VAL A 215 -5.06 -24.86 5.03
C VAL A 215 -3.76 -24.21 4.57
N THR A 216 -2.62 -24.72 5.02
CA THR A 216 -1.33 -24.29 4.52
C THR A 216 -0.84 -25.27 3.45
N VAL A 217 -0.55 -24.75 2.27
CA VAL A 217 0.01 -25.50 1.14
C VAL A 217 1.43 -24.97 0.90
N GLU A 218 2.37 -25.87 0.73
CA GLU A 218 3.70 -25.56 0.24
C GLU A 218 3.70 -25.78 -1.27
N ARG A 219 3.91 -24.69 -2.03
CA ARG A 219 3.93 -24.66 -3.48
C ARG A 219 5.34 -24.44 -3.97
N SER A 220 5.73 -25.22 -4.95
CA SER A 220 7.01 -25.07 -5.63
C SER A 220 6.79 -24.60 -7.07
N TYR A 221 7.66 -23.72 -7.52
CA TYR A 221 7.60 -23.12 -8.84
C TYR A 221 8.97 -23.15 -9.51
N SER A 222 9.00 -23.23 -10.82
CA SER A 222 10.08 -22.78 -11.66
C SER A 222 9.76 -21.37 -12.15
N ALA A 223 10.69 -20.44 -12.01
CA ALA A 223 10.48 -19.03 -12.31
C ALA A 223 11.48 -18.47 -13.34
N ASP A 224 10.97 -17.77 -14.35
CA ASP A 224 11.75 -16.92 -15.23
C ASP A 224 11.70 -15.49 -14.73
N ILE A 225 12.85 -14.96 -14.36
CA ILE A 225 12.99 -13.60 -13.80
C ILE A 225 13.69 -12.73 -14.83
N ARG A 226 13.08 -11.61 -15.18
CA ARG A 226 13.58 -10.66 -16.18
C ARG A 226 13.60 -9.25 -15.61
N SER A 227 14.65 -8.50 -15.94
CA SER A 227 14.73 -7.05 -15.76
C SER A 227 14.58 -6.34 -17.11
N GLU A 228 14.49 -5.03 -17.11
CA GLU A 228 14.56 -4.22 -18.35
C GLU A 228 15.84 -4.47 -19.16
N ARG A 229 16.91 -4.94 -18.51
CA ARG A 229 18.22 -5.22 -19.15
C ARG A 229 18.34 -6.64 -19.67
N GLY A 230 17.35 -7.50 -19.47
CA GLY A 230 17.34 -8.89 -19.94
C GLY A 230 17.01 -9.93 -18.87
N THR A 231 17.26 -11.20 -19.19
CA THR A 231 17.01 -12.33 -18.29
C THR A 231 17.97 -12.31 -17.11
N VAL A 232 17.43 -12.29 -15.90
CA VAL A 232 18.17 -12.36 -14.62
C VAL A 232 18.39 -13.82 -14.23
N ALA A 233 17.33 -14.63 -14.34
CA ALA A 233 17.38 -16.06 -14.06
C ALA A 233 16.34 -16.80 -14.90
N SER A 234 16.62 -18.04 -15.29
CA SER A 234 15.67 -18.96 -15.91
C SER A 234 15.55 -20.23 -15.09
N ASP A 235 14.36 -20.82 -15.06
CA ASP A 235 14.05 -22.04 -14.29
C ASP A 235 14.47 -21.95 -12.81
N TYR A 236 14.42 -20.74 -12.22
CA TYR A 236 14.83 -20.53 -10.85
C TYR A 236 13.82 -21.17 -9.87
N PRO A 237 14.26 -22.11 -9.00
CA PRO A 237 13.34 -22.79 -8.10
C PRO A 237 12.91 -21.90 -6.95
N ILE A 238 11.60 -21.80 -6.73
CA ILE A 238 10.98 -21.04 -5.64
C ILE A 238 10.02 -21.94 -4.89
N THR A 239 10.09 -21.94 -3.57
CA THR A 239 9.10 -22.60 -2.70
C THR A 239 8.44 -21.58 -1.79
N ILE A 240 7.10 -21.58 -1.75
CA ILE A 240 6.28 -20.66 -0.96
C ILE A 240 5.27 -21.43 -0.13
N GLY A 241 5.13 -21.05 1.13
CA GLY A 241 3.98 -21.47 1.95
C GLY A 241 2.81 -20.51 1.74
N VAL A 242 1.68 -21.05 1.34
CA VAL A 242 0.42 -20.31 1.12
C VAL A 242 -0.58 -20.76 2.16
N ASN A 243 -1.08 -19.83 2.97
CA ASN A 243 -2.12 -20.11 3.97
C ASN A 243 -3.47 -19.60 3.48
N TYR A 244 -4.40 -20.52 3.29
CA TYR A 244 -5.80 -20.23 2.98
C TYR A 244 -6.61 -20.26 4.28
N THR A 245 -7.29 -19.18 4.60
CA THR A 245 -8.16 -19.09 5.77
C THR A 245 -9.60 -18.91 5.35
N LEU A 246 -10.45 -19.84 5.81
CA LEU A 246 -11.91 -19.81 5.68
C LEU A 246 -12.48 -19.34 7.02
N MET A 247 -13.02 -18.13 7.09
CA MET A 247 -13.56 -17.56 8.35
C MET A 247 -15.05 -17.35 8.23
N ALA A 248 -15.83 -17.90 9.17
CA ALA A 248 -17.26 -17.61 9.26
C ALA A 248 -17.50 -16.19 9.77
N LEU A 249 -18.37 -15.46 9.09
CA LEU A 249 -18.78 -14.11 9.50
C LEU A 249 -19.76 -14.18 10.69
N PRO A 250 -19.83 -13.12 11.52
CA PRO A 250 -20.76 -13.05 12.65
C PRO A 250 -22.22 -13.27 12.23
N GLU A 251 -22.97 -14.10 12.96
CA GLU A 251 -24.40 -14.31 12.69
C GLU A 251 -25.23 -13.03 12.91
N HIS A 252 -24.78 -12.18 13.85
CA HIS A 252 -25.38 -10.88 14.14
C HIS A 252 -24.43 -9.77 13.70
N PRO A 253 -24.54 -9.24 12.48
CA PRO A 253 -23.68 -8.17 11.98
C PRO A 253 -23.75 -6.92 12.87
N MET A 254 -22.63 -6.21 12.99
CA MET A 254 -22.56 -4.93 13.70
C MET A 254 -23.43 -3.88 12.98
N VAL A 255 -23.99 -2.93 13.73
CA VAL A 255 -24.59 -1.74 13.13
C VAL A 255 -23.50 -0.94 12.42
N PRO A 256 -23.60 -0.70 11.10
CA PRO A 256 -22.58 0.01 10.36
C PRO A 256 -22.52 1.49 10.78
N ARG A 257 -21.40 2.14 10.50
CA ARG A 257 -21.23 3.59 10.62
C ARG A 257 -20.91 4.16 9.24
N LEU A 258 -21.68 5.17 8.81
CA LEU A 258 -21.41 5.88 7.57
C LEU A 258 -20.09 6.64 7.67
N SER A 259 -19.32 6.64 6.61
CA SER A 259 -18.06 7.37 6.56
C SER A 259 -18.24 8.86 6.32
N ASP A 260 -17.19 9.61 6.60
CA ASP A 260 -17.00 10.97 6.12
C ASP A 260 -15.56 11.11 5.61
N THR A 261 -15.37 11.65 4.43
CA THR A 261 -14.06 11.76 3.77
C THR A 261 -13.07 12.65 4.53
N ARG A 262 -13.53 13.39 5.52
CA ARG A 262 -12.72 14.26 6.39
C ARG A 262 -12.09 13.50 7.58
N ILE A 263 -12.41 12.20 7.73
CA ILE A 263 -11.79 11.31 8.70
C ILE A 263 -11.12 10.17 7.95
N GLY A 264 -9.82 9.97 8.18
CA GLY A 264 -9.01 8.96 7.51
C GLY A 264 -9.27 7.55 8.04
N LEU A 265 -10.15 6.80 7.41
CA LEU A 265 -10.52 5.43 7.80
C LEU A 265 -10.53 4.51 6.60
N PHE A 266 -10.20 3.24 6.82
CA PHE A 266 -10.48 2.20 5.84
C PHE A 266 -11.98 2.04 5.65
N LEU A 267 -12.39 1.87 4.40
CA LEU A 267 -13.79 1.93 3.99
C LEU A 267 -14.25 0.62 3.36
N THR A 268 -15.56 0.40 3.42
CA THR A 268 -16.29 -0.64 2.70
C THR A 268 -17.34 0.04 1.84
N ASN A 269 -17.22 -0.06 0.52
CA ASN A 269 -18.08 0.62 -0.44
C ASN A 269 -19.45 -0.06 -0.53
N LYS A 270 -20.49 0.73 -0.69
CA LYS A 270 -21.89 0.30 -0.85
C LYS A 270 -22.63 1.20 -1.82
N TYR A 271 -23.64 0.64 -2.49
CA TYR A 271 -24.60 1.38 -3.30
C TYR A 271 -25.98 1.31 -2.62
N ILE A 272 -26.57 2.45 -2.37
CA ILE A 272 -27.95 2.52 -1.85
C ILE A 272 -28.92 2.58 -3.02
N LEU A 273 -29.85 1.65 -3.06
CA LEU A 273 -30.99 1.63 -3.96
C LEU A 273 -32.22 2.06 -3.16
N ASP A 274 -32.59 3.32 -3.23
CA ASP A 274 -33.81 3.87 -2.63
C ASP A 274 -34.93 4.02 -3.69
N ASN A 275 -36.20 3.86 -3.29
CA ASN A 275 -37.35 3.78 -4.18
C ASN A 275 -37.51 5.00 -5.10
N ASP A 276 -37.22 6.20 -4.59
CA ASP A 276 -37.54 7.46 -5.26
C ASP A 276 -36.31 8.29 -5.59
N LYS A 277 -35.11 7.75 -5.37
CA LYS A 277 -33.84 8.47 -5.57
C LYS A 277 -32.93 7.69 -6.49
N ARG A 278 -31.96 8.41 -7.02
CA ARG A 278 -30.84 7.81 -7.78
C ARG A 278 -30.08 6.80 -6.92
N ILE A 279 -29.36 5.90 -7.56
CA ILE A 279 -28.34 5.08 -6.90
C ILE A 279 -27.30 6.02 -6.27
N GLU A 280 -27.09 5.90 -4.97
CA GLU A 280 -26.12 6.70 -4.24
C GLU A 280 -24.98 5.81 -3.77
N ASN A 281 -23.73 6.23 -4.03
CA ASN A 281 -22.58 5.64 -3.40
C ASN A 281 -22.56 6.03 -1.93
N THR A 282 -22.37 5.04 -1.09
CA THR A 282 -22.10 5.24 0.33
C THR A 282 -20.99 4.33 0.78
N THR A 283 -20.37 4.66 1.91
CA THR A 283 -19.28 3.86 2.46
C THR A 283 -19.46 3.68 3.94
N PHE A 284 -19.14 2.47 4.40
CA PHE A 284 -19.08 2.17 5.83
C PHE A 284 -17.62 2.19 6.28
N VAL A 285 -17.39 2.71 7.48
CA VAL A 285 -16.06 2.68 8.10
C VAL A 285 -15.73 1.29 8.60
N ARG A 286 -14.49 0.87 8.45
CA ARG A 286 -13.97 -0.33 9.10
C ARG A 286 -13.59 0.01 10.52
N ARG A 287 -14.23 -0.65 11.50
CA ARG A 287 -13.98 -0.43 12.95
C ARG A 287 -14.32 -1.66 13.78
N TRP A 288 -13.75 -1.75 14.96
CA TRP A 288 -14.14 -2.75 15.94
C TRP A 288 -15.52 -2.44 16.51
N ARG A 289 -16.24 -3.50 16.94
CA ARG A 289 -17.47 -3.36 17.73
C ARG A 289 -17.12 -3.02 19.17
N VAL A 290 -17.18 -1.74 19.52
CA VAL A 290 -16.95 -1.24 20.89
C VAL A 290 -18.27 -0.72 21.43
N GLU A 291 -18.90 -1.49 22.32
CA GLU A 291 -20.18 -1.19 22.95
C GLU A 291 -20.01 -1.14 24.47
N PRO A 292 -20.65 -0.20 25.20
CA PRO A 292 -20.52 -0.11 26.65
C PRO A 292 -21.14 -1.36 27.33
N ALA A 293 -20.41 -1.95 28.29
CA ALA A 293 -20.91 -3.04 29.10
C ALA A 293 -22.06 -2.59 30.02
N ASP A 294 -21.96 -1.35 30.53
CA ASP A 294 -23.02 -0.68 31.28
C ASP A 294 -23.45 0.59 30.52
N THR A 295 -24.54 0.47 29.80
CA THR A 295 -25.08 1.57 28.97
C THR A 295 -25.59 2.73 29.84
N ALA A 296 -26.16 2.45 31.02
CA ALA A 296 -26.69 3.48 31.89
C ALA A 296 -25.57 4.32 32.53
N ALA A 297 -24.53 3.66 33.02
CA ALA A 297 -23.33 4.35 33.52
C ALA A 297 -22.60 5.15 32.43
N TYR A 298 -22.51 4.59 31.21
CA TYR A 298 -21.92 5.30 30.06
C TYR A 298 -22.68 6.60 29.72
N MET A 299 -24.01 6.50 29.64
CA MET A 299 -24.88 7.67 29.41
C MET A 299 -24.85 8.70 30.55
N ALA A 300 -24.52 8.25 31.76
CA ALA A 300 -24.27 9.14 32.90
C ALA A 300 -22.87 9.76 32.93
N GLY A 301 -22.05 9.54 31.88
CA GLY A 301 -20.71 10.11 31.76
C GLY A 301 -19.63 9.39 32.58
N GLN A 302 -19.91 8.18 33.06
CA GLN A 302 -18.93 7.37 33.77
C GLN A 302 -18.04 6.56 32.82
N LEU A 303 -16.79 6.30 33.22
CA LEU A 303 -15.90 5.39 32.50
C LEU A 303 -16.37 3.93 32.69
N VAL A 304 -16.68 3.27 31.57
CA VAL A 304 -17.14 1.88 31.54
C VAL A 304 -16.24 1.00 30.69
N ALA A 305 -16.14 -0.27 30.99
CA ALA A 305 -15.50 -1.25 30.12
C ALA A 305 -16.35 -1.51 28.87
N PRO A 306 -15.76 -1.93 27.75
CA PRO A 306 -16.52 -2.44 26.61
C PRO A 306 -17.10 -3.82 26.93
N LYS A 307 -18.19 -4.23 26.25
CA LYS A 307 -18.73 -5.59 26.34
C LYS A 307 -17.71 -6.66 25.92
N LYS A 308 -16.86 -6.33 24.93
CA LYS A 308 -15.77 -7.17 24.44
C LYS A 308 -14.52 -6.30 24.30
N HIS A 309 -13.44 -6.72 24.94
CA HIS A 309 -12.14 -6.07 24.81
C HIS A 309 -11.50 -6.44 23.46
N ILE A 310 -10.69 -5.54 22.92
CA ILE A 310 -9.76 -5.80 21.81
C ILE A 310 -8.49 -6.33 22.46
N VAL A 311 -8.18 -7.61 22.28
CA VAL A 311 -7.06 -8.26 22.96
C VAL A 311 -5.98 -8.60 21.93
N TYR A 312 -4.76 -8.10 22.18
CA TYR A 312 -3.58 -8.44 21.39
C TYR A 312 -2.69 -9.39 22.14
N TYR A 313 -2.32 -10.48 21.50
CA TYR A 313 -1.42 -11.51 22.05
C TYR A 313 -0.02 -11.34 21.48
N VAL A 314 0.99 -11.31 22.36
CA VAL A 314 2.38 -11.04 22.01
C VAL A 314 3.13 -12.34 21.79
N ASP A 315 3.73 -12.50 20.60
CA ASP A 315 4.54 -13.66 20.25
C ASP A 315 5.77 -13.79 21.19
N PRO A 316 5.99 -14.95 21.79
CA PRO A 316 7.15 -15.19 22.65
C PRO A 316 8.51 -15.02 21.94
N GLY A 317 8.55 -15.09 20.60
CA GLY A 317 9.75 -14.88 19.80
C GLY A 317 10.33 -13.47 19.83
N PHE A 318 9.56 -12.46 20.25
CA PHE A 318 10.07 -11.09 20.36
C PHE A 318 11.17 -10.98 21.44
N PRO A 319 12.26 -10.21 21.17
CA PRO A 319 13.19 -9.80 22.21
C PRO A 319 12.51 -9.02 23.34
N ASP A 320 13.06 -9.08 24.56
CA ASP A 320 12.41 -8.47 25.74
C ASP A 320 12.23 -6.95 25.62
N LEU A 321 13.21 -6.24 25.03
CA LEU A 321 13.11 -4.82 24.73
C LEU A 321 11.88 -4.53 23.84
N TRP A 322 11.64 -5.38 22.84
CA TRP A 322 10.52 -5.23 21.92
C TRP A 322 9.17 -5.53 22.61
N LYS A 323 9.13 -6.55 23.47
CA LYS A 323 7.92 -6.85 24.27
C LYS A 323 7.53 -5.67 25.16
N GLN A 324 8.50 -4.99 25.76
CA GLN A 324 8.25 -3.76 26.54
C GLN A 324 7.67 -2.65 25.65
N ALA A 325 8.28 -2.38 24.51
CA ALA A 325 7.79 -1.39 23.55
C ALA A 325 6.39 -1.71 23.02
N ILE A 326 6.14 -2.99 22.71
CA ILE A 326 4.83 -3.49 22.25
C ILE A 326 3.75 -3.17 23.27
N ARG A 327 3.97 -3.49 24.55
CA ARG A 327 2.96 -3.24 25.60
C ARG A 327 2.60 -1.77 25.71
N VAL A 328 3.61 -0.90 25.68
CA VAL A 328 3.39 0.56 25.76
C VAL A 328 2.70 1.08 24.49
N GLY A 329 3.20 0.67 23.30
CA GLY A 329 2.65 1.13 22.03
C GLY A 329 1.19 0.74 21.84
N VAL A 330 0.85 -0.51 22.13
CA VAL A 330 -0.54 -1.04 22.02
C VAL A 330 -1.48 -0.34 22.99
N LEU A 331 -1.09 -0.24 24.26
CA LEU A 331 -1.97 0.32 25.31
C LEU A 331 -2.12 1.84 25.23
N ARG A 332 -1.27 2.52 24.46
CA ARG A 332 -1.30 3.98 24.30
C ARG A 332 -2.67 4.50 23.86
N TRP A 333 -3.36 3.76 23.00
CA TRP A 333 -4.67 4.12 22.46
C TRP A 333 -5.80 4.13 23.51
N ASN A 334 -5.66 3.45 24.65
CA ASN A 334 -6.66 3.49 25.72
C ASN A 334 -6.91 4.91 26.24
N LYS A 335 -5.88 5.77 26.20
CA LYS A 335 -6.05 7.19 26.58
C LYS A 335 -7.05 7.93 25.68
N ALA A 336 -7.13 7.54 24.41
CA ALA A 336 -8.12 8.12 23.50
C ALA A 336 -9.52 7.56 23.76
N PHE A 337 -9.64 6.29 24.08
CA PHE A 337 -10.91 5.68 24.47
C PHE A 337 -11.44 6.21 25.81
N GLU A 338 -10.57 6.54 26.76
CA GLU A 338 -10.97 7.14 28.05
C GLU A 338 -11.66 8.50 27.86
N ARG A 339 -11.23 9.29 26.88
CA ARG A 339 -11.87 10.58 26.55
C ARG A 339 -13.30 10.46 26.06
N ILE A 340 -13.69 9.29 25.58
CA ILE A 340 -15.04 9.01 25.08
C ILE A 340 -15.85 8.10 26.00
N GLY A 341 -15.42 7.92 27.26
CA GLY A 341 -16.15 7.20 28.28
C GLY A 341 -15.85 5.71 28.39
N PHE A 342 -14.82 5.20 27.72
CA PHE A 342 -14.42 3.80 27.81
C PHE A 342 -13.11 3.64 28.58
N LYS A 343 -12.99 2.59 29.39
CA LYS A 343 -11.73 2.15 30.01
C LYS A 343 -11.38 0.74 29.55
N ASP A 344 -10.08 0.47 29.51
CA ASP A 344 -9.53 -0.86 29.21
C ASP A 344 -10.05 -1.49 27.90
N VAL A 345 -10.29 -0.68 26.87
CA VAL A 345 -10.78 -1.17 25.58
C VAL A 345 -9.79 -2.14 24.97
N ILE A 346 -8.50 -1.80 25.02
CA ILE A 346 -7.42 -2.58 24.46
C ILE A 346 -6.64 -3.25 25.59
N GLN A 347 -6.39 -4.54 25.44
CA GLN A 347 -5.60 -5.35 26.35
C GLN A 347 -4.42 -6.01 25.61
N VAL A 348 -3.32 -6.22 26.32
CA VAL A 348 -2.16 -6.95 25.82
C VAL A 348 -1.91 -8.15 26.72
N ARG A 349 -1.75 -9.31 26.11
CA ARG A 349 -1.49 -10.58 26.81
C ARG A 349 -0.33 -11.31 26.12
N ASP A 350 0.38 -12.13 26.85
CA ASP A 350 1.31 -13.08 26.27
C ASP A 350 0.55 -14.25 25.63
N TYR A 351 1.19 -14.97 24.69
CA TYR A 351 0.64 -16.22 24.19
C TYR A 351 0.37 -17.16 25.36
N PRO A 352 -0.84 -17.66 25.52
CA PRO A 352 -1.13 -18.63 26.55
C PRO A 352 -0.45 -19.97 26.23
N THR A 353 -0.12 -20.71 27.26
CA THR A 353 0.29 -22.11 27.10
C THR A 353 -0.90 -22.98 26.71
N ALA A 354 -0.64 -24.14 26.09
CA ALA A 354 -1.70 -25.10 25.74
C ALA A 354 -2.53 -25.57 26.96
N LYS A 355 -1.98 -25.42 28.18
CA LYS A 355 -2.71 -25.74 29.43
C LYS A 355 -3.69 -24.62 29.82
N GLU A 356 -3.32 -23.37 29.58
CA GLU A 356 -4.15 -22.19 29.89
C GLU A 356 -5.26 -22.01 28.88
N ASP A 357 -4.93 -22.20 27.59
CA ASP A 357 -5.91 -22.12 26.50
C ASP A 357 -5.56 -23.14 25.40
N PRO A 358 -6.17 -24.32 25.41
CA PRO A 358 -5.91 -25.34 24.39
C PRO A 358 -6.44 -24.99 22.99
N GLN A 359 -7.24 -23.94 22.84
CA GLN A 359 -7.75 -23.46 21.57
C GLN A 359 -6.89 -22.34 20.96
N PHE A 360 -5.89 -21.87 21.71
CA PHE A 360 -5.02 -20.81 21.22
C PHE A 360 -4.12 -21.32 20.11
N ASP A 361 -4.22 -20.64 18.99
CA ASP A 361 -3.29 -20.77 17.85
C ASP A 361 -3.23 -19.40 17.15
N PRO A 362 -2.06 -18.91 16.74
CA PRO A 362 -1.98 -17.65 16.00
C PRO A 362 -2.77 -17.62 14.68
N ASP A 363 -3.09 -18.78 14.10
CA ASP A 363 -3.95 -18.88 12.92
C ASP A 363 -5.44 -19.00 13.25
N ASN A 364 -5.79 -19.06 14.53
CA ASN A 364 -7.16 -18.93 14.98
C ASN A 364 -7.52 -17.44 15.07
N LEU A 365 -8.38 -16.98 14.17
CA LEU A 365 -8.73 -15.56 14.02
C LEU A 365 -9.59 -15.00 15.17
N GLU A 366 -9.94 -15.81 16.18
CA GLU A 366 -10.47 -15.29 17.45
C GLU A 366 -9.41 -14.53 18.26
N TYR A 367 -8.10 -14.72 17.94
CA TYR A 367 -6.98 -14.09 18.61
C TYR A 367 -6.26 -13.14 17.67
N SER A 368 -6.21 -11.86 18.01
CA SER A 368 -5.36 -10.89 17.29
C SER A 368 -3.94 -10.96 17.86
N CYS A 369 -2.98 -11.28 17.01
CA CYS A 369 -1.60 -11.55 17.43
C CYS A 369 -0.62 -10.52 16.89
N LEU A 370 0.31 -10.06 17.73
CA LEU A 370 1.54 -9.44 17.25
C LEU A 370 2.54 -10.57 16.99
N ARG A 371 2.89 -10.76 15.71
CA ARG A 371 3.73 -11.85 15.24
C ARG A 371 5.14 -11.37 14.94
N TYR A 372 6.14 -12.06 15.49
CA TYR A 372 7.54 -11.80 15.20
C TYR A 372 7.98 -12.53 13.93
N VAL A 373 8.54 -11.79 12.97
CA VAL A 373 9.06 -12.37 11.71
C VAL A 373 10.56 -12.08 11.61
N PRO A 374 11.42 -13.08 11.83
CA PRO A 374 12.88 -12.91 11.86
C PRO A 374 13.49 -12.82 10.46
N THR A 375 13.03 -11.86 9.65
CA THR A 375 13.55 -11.58 8.30
C THR A 375 14.19 -10.20 8.20
N ALA A 376 14.94 -9.96 7.14
CA ALA A 376 15.58 -8.69 6.86
C ALA A 376 14.62 -7.60 6.33
N VAL A 377 13.35 -7.93 6.16
CA VAL A 377 12.33 -6.95 5.73
C VAL A 377 12.28 -5.79 6.73
N GLU A 378 12.46 -4.58 6.25
CA GLU A 378 12.52 -3.34 7.03
C GLU A 378 11.13 -2.73 7.20
N ASN A 379 10.17 -3.51 7.70
CA ASN A 379 8.77 -3.12 7.76
C ASN A 379 8.06 -3.65 9.01
N ALA A 380 6.83 -3.16 9.24
CA ALA A 380 5.78 -3.74 10.05
C ALA A 380 4.46 -3.59 9.28
N MET A 381 3.46 -4.42 9.56
CA MET A 381 2.13 -4.27 8.95
C MET A 381 1.04 -4.86 9.83
N GLY A 382 -0.11 -4.17 9.89
CA GLY A 382 -1.27 -4.57 10.68
C GLY A 382 -2.51 -4.86 9.83
N PRO A 383 -2.54 -5.94 9.02
CA PRO A 383 -3.71 -6.25 8.21
C PRO A 383 -4.91 -6.63 9.09
N SER A 384 -6.10 -6.18 8.72
CA SER A 384 -7.33 -6.53 9.40
C SER A 384 -8.22 -7.49 8.58
N TRP A 385 -9.05 -8.26 9.28
CA TRP A 385 -10.17 -9.00 8.71
C TRP A 385 -11.45 -8.25 9.05
N SER A 386 -12.21 -7.84 8.07
CA SER A 386 -13.44 -7.08 8.28
C SER A 386 -14.63 -7.70 7.57
N ASP A 387 -15.80 -7.59 8.20
CA ASP A 387 -17.08 -8.01 7.63
C ASP A 387 -17.50 -7.03 6.52
N PRO A 388 -17.55 -7.45 5.26
CA PRO A 388 -17.91 -6.56 4.16
C PRO A 388 -19.37 -6.09 4.19
N ARG A 389 -20.22 -6.68 5.04
CA ARG A 389 -21.61 -6.24 5.19
C ARG A 389 -21.73 -4.96 6.02
N THR A 390 -20.79 -4.71 6.95
CA THR A 390 -20.90 -3.63 7.94
C THR A 390 -19.61 -2.85 8.21
N GLY A 391 -18.46 -3.35 7.75
CA GLY A 391 -17.15 -2.84 8.12
C GLY A 391 -16.67 -3.26 9.51
N GLU A 392 -17.33 -4.22 10.19
CA GLU A 392 -16.85 -4.70 11.49
C GLU A 392 -15.48 -5.37 11.36
N ILE A 393 -14.48 -4.86 12.08
CA ILE A 393 -13.18 -5.52 12.18
C ILE A 393 -13.31 -6.70 13.14
N ILE A 394 -12.93 -7.89 12.67
CA ILE A 394 -13.06 -9.14 13.41
C ILE A 394 -11.72 -9.57 14.01
N ASN A 395 -10.63 -9.35 13.25
CA ASN A 395 -9.26 -9.64 13.64
C ASN A 395 -8.32 -8.57 13.10
N GLY A 396 -7.31 -8.19 13.89
CA GLY A 396 -6.28 -7.22 13.54
C GLY A 396 -4.92 -7.71 14.03
N SER A 397 -4.33 -8.69 13.37
CA SER A 397 -2.99 -9.17 13.71
C SER A 397 -1.92 -8.29 13.07
N VAL A 398 -0.81 -8.08 13.79
CA VAL A 398 0.32 -7.26 13.34
C VAL A 398 1.54 -8.15 13.13
N TYR A 399 2.19 -8.02 11.98
CA TYR A 399 3.47 -8.65 11.67
C TYR A 399 4.58 -7.62 11.84
N VAL A 400 5.58 -7.96 12.66
CA VAL A 400 6.72 -7.08 12.91
C VAL A 400 7.99 -7.80 12.47
N TYR A 401 8.63 -7.29 11.43
CA TYR A 401 9.82 -7.89 10.85
C TYR A 401 11.07 -7.42 11.59
N ARG A 402 12.05 -8.33 11.69
CA ARG A 402 13.30 -8.03 12.42
C ARG A 402 14.07 -6.85 11.80
N GLY A 403 14.01 -6.72 10.47
CA GLY A 403 14.69 -5.65 9.74
C GLY A 403 14.25 -4.25 10.11
N VAL A 404 13.05 -4.05 10.67
CA VAL A 404 12.56 -2.73 11.10
C VAL A 404 13.54 -2.01 12.03
N ALA A 405 14.29 -2.76 12.85
CA ALA A 405 15.31 -2.16 13.74
C ALA A 405 16.42 -1.43 12.98
N SER A 406 16.78 -1.90 11.77
CA SER A 406 17.81 -1.27 10.94
C SER A 406 17.34 0.09 10.41
N VAL A 407 16.13 0.14 9.90
CA VAL A 407 15.56 1.39 9.37
C VAL A 407 15.32 2.41 10.50
N LEU A 408 14.84 1.96 11.66
CA LEU A 408 14.65 2.85 12.83
C LEU A 408 15.99 3.44 13.30
N ASN A 409 17.06 2.63 13.33
CA ASN A 409 18.39 3.11 13.65
C ASN A 409 18.88 4.17 12.66
N SER A 410 18.68 3.92 11.37
CA SER A 410 19.08 4.85 10.30
C SER A 410 18.29 6.17 10.37
N TRP A 411 16.97 6.13 10.53
CA TRP A 411 16.16 7.35 10.64
C TRP A 411 16.53 8.17 11.86
N ARG A 412 16.65 7.54 13.03
CA ARG A 412 17.04 8.22 14.25
C ARG A 412 18.38 8.91 14.08
N PHE A 413 19.37 8.22 13.49
CA PHE A 413 20.67 8.80 13.21
C PHE A 413 20.59 10.00 12.26
N ILE A 414 20.01 9.82 11.06
CA ILE A 414 20.01 10.83 10.00
C ILE A 414 19.18 12.07 10.37
N GLN A 415 18.13 11.90 11.16
CA GLN A 415 17.20 13.00 11.48
C GLN A 415 17.48 13.69 12.82
N THR A 416 18.31 13.10 13.71
CA THR A 416 18.54 13.69 15.03
C THR A 416 19.99 13.76 15.48
N SER A 417 20.95 13.11 14.83
CA SER A 417 22.34 13.08 15.30
C SER A 417 23.03 14.45 15.31
N GLN A 418 22.50 15.45 14.60
CA GLN A 418 22.97 16.83 14.65
C GLN A 418 22.78 17.44 16.06
N VAL A 419 21.73 17.02 16.79
CA VAL A 419 21.41 17.52 18.15
C VAL A 419 21.55 16.45 19.23
N ASP A 420 21.42 15.16 18.89
CA ASP A 420 21.51 14.03 19.81
C ASP A 420 22.85 13.32 19.69
N SER A 421 23.76 13.60 20.61
CA SER A 421 25.07 12.93 20.62
C SER A 421 24.98 11.44 21.00
N THR A 422 23.91 10.99 21.66
CA THR A 422 23.76 9.61 22.15
C THR A 422 23.57 8.63 21.02
N VAL A 423 23.05 9.08 19.87
CA VAL A 423 22.83 8.22 18.69
C VAL A 423 23.98 8.25 17.67
N ARG A 424 25.09 8.95 17.96
CA ARG A 424 26.27 9.04 17.10
C ARG A 424 27.13 7.78 17.20
N ALA A 425 26.51 6.64 16.93
CA ALA A 425 27.12 5.31 17.00
C ALA A 425 26.50 4.40 15.93
N LYS A 426 27.18 3.26 15.67
CA LYS A 426 26.69 2.22 14.75
C LYS A 426 25.29 1.70 15.14
N LYS A 427 25.02 1.63 16.44
CA LYS A 427 23.77 1.20 17.04
C LYS A 427 23.28 2.24 18.03
N MET A 428 22.03 2.70 17.88
CA MET A 428 21.44 3.63 18.85
C MET A 428 21.22 2.96 20.22
N PRO A 429 21.16 3.76 21.33
CA PRO A 429 20.87 3.26 22.67
C PRO A 429 19.55 2.48 22.71
N ASP A 430 19.47 1.51 23.61
CA ASP A 430 18.29 0.65 23.78
C ASP A 430 17.02 1.46 24.12
N GLU A 431 17.14 2.56 24.88
CA GLU A 431 16.00 3.44 25.17
C GLU A 431 15.49 4.16 23.93
N ALA A 432 16.37 4.65 23.06
CA ALA A 432 15.98 5.27 21.79
C ALA A 432 15.33 4.23 20.86
N MET A 433 15.85 3.00 20.81
CA MET A 433 15.25 1.89 20.07
C MET A 433 13.85 1.55 20.63
N ARG A 434 13.72 1.46 21.96
CA ARG A 434 12.43 1.17 22.61
C ARG A 434 11.37 2.22 22.24
N LYS A 435 11.72 3.51 22.31
CA LYS A 435 10.82 4.61 21.93
C LYS A 435 10.44 4.59 20.46
N SER A 436 11.39 4.26 19.58
CA SER A 436 11.11 4.14 18.14
C SER A 436 10.18 2.94 17.84
N LEU A 437 10.36 1.83 18.55
CA LEU A 437 9.46 0.67 18.45
C LEU A 437 8.07 0.98 19.01
N GLU A 438 7.96 1.71 20.15
CA GLU A 438 6.66 2.15 20.69
C GLU A 438 5.86 2.96 19.66
N TYR A 439 6.53 3.84 18.94
CA TYR A 439 5.92 4.63 17.87
C TYR A 439 5.38 3.72 16.75
N VAL A 440 6.24 2.85 16.19
CA VAL A 440 5.85 1.94 15.11
C VAL A 440 4.68 1.08 15.54
N ILE A 441 4.76 0.44 16.71
CA ILE A 441 3.68 -0.42 17.20
C ILE A 441 2.39 0.38 17.40
N ALA A 442 2.44 1.57 17.97
CA ALA A 442 1.25 2.40 18.16
C ALA A 442 0.64 2.81 16.81
N HIS A 443 1.46 3.09 15.79
CA HIS A 443 1.04 3.39 14.43
C HIS A 443 0.33 2.16 13.81
N GLU A 444 0.94 0.97 13.85
CA GLU A 444 0.34 -0.26 13.33
C GLU A 444 -0.98 -0.63 14.03
N ILE A 445 -1.06 -0.40 15.35
CA ILE A 445 -2.33 -0.57 16.08
C ILE A 445 -3.37 0.44 15.57
N GLY A 446 -3.00 1.66 15.23
CA GLY A 446 -3.88 2.63 14.58
C GLY A 446 -4.52 2.06 13.31
N HIS A 447 -3.75 1.38 12.46
CA HIS A 447 -4.29 0.69 11.29
C HIS A 447 -5.26 -0.43 11.66
N THR A 448 -4.94 -1.23 12.67
CA THR A 448 -5.87 -2.27 13.13
C THR A 448 -7.13 -1.72 13.80
N LEU A 449 -7.13 -0.45 14.20
CA LEU A 449 -8.31 0.29 14.66
C LEU A 449 -9.11 0.93 13.53
N GLY A 450 -8.66 0.78 12.28
CA GLY A 450 -9.36 1.27 11.09
C GLY A 450 -8.80 2.57 10.52
N PHE A 451 -7.76 3.17 11.10
CA PHE A 451 -7.22 4.45 10.65
C PHE A 451 -6.28 4.30 9.46
N MET A 452 -6.43 5.20 8.49
CA MET A 452 -5.49 5.41 7.39
C MET A 452 -4.42 6.44 7.76
N HIS A 453 -3.36 6.53 6.95
CA HIS A 453 -2.37 7.58 7.11
C HIS A 453 -2.99 8.97 6.99
N ASN A 454 -2.53 9.91 7.83
CA ASN A 454 -2.86 11.33 7.72
C ASN A 454 -1.59 12.14 7.41
N MET A 455 -1.18 12.16 6.14
CA MET A 455 0.05 12.80 5.67
C MET A 455 0.01 14.34 5.74
N ALA A 456 -1.16 14.94 5.97
CA ALA A 456 -1.30 16.40 6.12
C ALA A 456 -1.18 16.88 7.57
N ALA A 457 -1.06 15.98 8.53
CA ALA A 457 -1.11 16.38 9.93
C ALA A 457 0.09 17.28 10.30
N SER A 458 1.33 16.92 9.95
CA SER A 458 2.53 17.71 10.27
C SER A 458 2.52 19.12 9.66
N PHE A 459 1.77 19.33 8.57
CA PHE A 459 1.63 20.65 7.95
C PHE A 459 0.86 21.66 8.85
N ALA A 460 0.18 21.19 9.89
CA ALA A 460 -0.52 22.06 10.84
C ALA A 460 0.43 22.92 11.69
N TYR A 461 1.68 22.52 11.84
CA TYR A 461 2.62 23.19 12.74
C TYR A 461 3.54 24.18 12.01
N PRO A 462 3.78 25.39 12.55
CA PRO A 462 4.80 26.28 12.03
C PRO A 462 6.20 25.65 12.18
N VAL A 463 7.03 25.75 11.14
CA VAL A 463 8.40 25.18 11.15
C VAL A 463 9.23 25.68 12.33
N ASP A 464 9.14 26.98 12.69
CA ASP A 464 9.88 27.52 13.80
C ASP A 464 9.46 26.97 15.18
N SER A 465 8.20 26.56 15.30
CA SER A 465 7.69 25.94 16.53
C SER A 465 8.38 24.60 16.81
N LEU A 466 8.79 23.87 15.78
CA LEU A 466 9.51 22.61 15.91
C LEU A 466 10.93 22.77 16.48
N ARG A 467 11.44 24.01 16.55
CA ARG A 467 12.70 24.36 17.19
C ARG A 467 12.54 24.87 18.63
N SER A 468 11.30 24.91 19.12
CA SER A 468 10.96 25.33 20.49
C SER A 468 10.80 24.13 21.41
N LYS A 469 11.53 24.11 22.52
CA LYS A 469 11.40 23.09 23.57
C LYS A 469 9.98 23.04 24.13
N THR A 470 9.42 24.17 24.48
CA THR A 470 8.08 24.25 25.10
C THR A 470 7.00 23.76 24.15
N PHE A 471 7.16 24.00 22.86
CA PHE A 471 6.22 23.50 21.86
C PHE A 471 6.35 21.96 21.65
N THR A 472 7.57 21.50 21.42
CA THR A 472 7.80 20.08 21.10
C THR A 472 7.58 19.15 22.29
N ASP A 473 7.79 19.61 23.53
CA ASP A 473 7.48 18.84 24.73
C ASP A 473 5.96 18.58 24.90
N VAL A 474 5.13 19.50 24.39
CA VAL A 474 3.65 19.41 24.51
C VAL A 474 3.01 18.76 23.29
N TYR A 475 3.44 19.16 22.09
CA TYR A 475 2.75 18.84 20.83
C TYR A 475 3.51 17.83 19.96
N GLY A 476 4.78 17.56 20.24
CA GLY A 476 5.63 16.73 19.37
C GLY A 476 5.88 17.36 18.01
N THR A 477 5.94 16.56 16.96
CA THR A 477 6.21 17.00 15.57
C THR A 477 4.98 17.02 14.68
N THR A 478 3.87 16.41 15.10
CA THR A 478 2.65 16.24 14.31
C THR A 478 1.41 16.06 15.20
N PRO A 479 0.22 16.50 14.77
CA PRO A 479 -1.05 16.22 15.44
C PRO A 479 -1.52 14.77 15.36
N SER A 480 -0.90 13.90 14.55
CA SER A 480 -1.33 12.51 14.38
C SER A 480 -0.17 11.54 14.34
N ILE A 481 -0.31 10.42 15.07
CA ILE A 481 0.64 9.30 14.99
C ILE A 481 0.53 8.57 13.64
N MET A 482 -0.57 8.77 12.91
CA MET A 482 -0.77 8.20 11.58
C MET A 482 -0.09 8.98 10.45
N ASP A 483 0.69 10.01 10.80
CA ASP A 483 1.58 10.74 9.89
C ASP A 483 2.99 10.12 9.91
N TYR A 484 3.72 10.21 8.82
CA TYR A 484 5.13 9.80 8.75
C TYR A 484 6.11 10.89 9.18
N ALA A 485 5.72 11.72 10.15
CA ALA A 485 6.55 12.80 10.69
C ALA A 485 7.76 12.34 11.53
N ARG A 486 8.11 11.10 11.50
CA ARG A 486 9.19 10.29 12.13
C ARG A 486 9.97 10.97 13.25
N HIS A 487 10.98 11.82 12.92
CA HIS A 487 11.82 12.55 13.89
C HIS A 487 11.97 14.01 13.48
N ASN A 488 12.30 14.84 14.46
CA ASN A 488 12.46 16.29 14.27
C ASN A 488 13.78 16.66 13.57
N TYR A 489 13.81 16.53 12.24
CA TYR A 489 14.97 16.91 11.44
C TYR A 489 15.14 18.44 11.29
N VAL A 490 14.17 19.24 11.76
CA VAL A 490 14.23 20.71 11.71
C VAL A 490 15.11 21.28 12.81
N ALA A 491 15.23 20.59 13.93
CA ALA A 491 16.04 21.00 15.06
C ALA A 491 17.53 21.19 14.67
N GLN A 492 18.10 22.35 15.05
CA GLN A 492 19.46 22.75 14.69
C GLN A 492 20.42 22.56 15.87
N PRO A 493 21.72 22.34 15.64
CA PRO A 493 22.72 22.40 16.69
C PRO A 493 22.61 23.69 17.52
N GLY A 494 22.47 23.57 18.84
CA GLY A 494 22.29 24.72 19.76
C GLY A 494 20.82 25.05 20.05
N ASP A 495 19.84 24.45 19.40
CA ASP A 495 18.46 24.62 19.78
C ASP A 495 18.16 23.95 21.14
N PRO A 496 17.25 24.55 21.94
CA PRO A 496 16.92 23.99 23.26
C PRO A 496 15.99 22.75 23.19
N VAL A 497 15.75 22.17 22.03
CA VAL A 497 14.88 21.00 21.86
C VAL A 497 15.47 19.79 22.55
N THR A 498 14.72 19.19 23.45
CA THR A 498 15.11 18.00 24.21
C THR A 498 14.20 16.80 23.92
N ASN A 499 12.98 17.03 23.46
CA ASN A 499 12.11 15.96 23.01
C ASN A 499 12.45 15.60 21.55
N LEU A 500 13.19 14.51 21.40
CA LEU A 500 13.60 13.94 20.11
C LEU A 500 12.95 12.58 19.87
N ASP A 501 12.00 12.19 20.70
CA ASP A 501 11.22 10.98 20.54
C ASP A 501 10.34 11.07 19.28
N PRO A 502 10.02 9.92 18.65
CA PRO A 502 9.03 9.88 17.57
C PRO A 502 7.65 10.35 18.08
N PRO A 503 6.71 10.66 17.17
CA PRO A 503 5.37 11.12 17.52
C PRO A 503 4.64 10.22 18.51
N ALA A 504 3.89 10.82 19.42
CA ALA A 504 2.87 10.17 20.24
C ALA A 504 1.49 10.39 19.61
N LEU A 505 0.41 9.92 20.29
CA LEU A 505 -0.94 10.29 19.90
C LEU A 505 -1.10 11.81 19.98
N GLY A 506 -1.54 12.39 18.88
CA GLY A 506 -1.80 13.82 18.77
C GLY A 506 -3.30 14.17 18.86
N ILE A 507 -3.61 15.45 18.72
CA ILE A 507 -4.98 15.95 18.84
C ILE A 507 -5.92 15.33 17.78
N TYR A 508 -5.42 15.10 16.58
CA TYR A 508 -6.17 14.44 15.52
C TYR A 508 -6.53 12.99 15.88
N ASP A 509 -5.63 12.25 16.51
CA ASP A 509 -5.87 10.84 16.87
C ASP A 509 -6.99 10.72 17.93
N TYR A 510 -7.00 11.61 18.91
CA TYR A 510 -8.08 11.67 19.91
C TYR A 510 -9.42 12.03 19.26
N TYR A 511 -9.44 12.95 18.34
CA TYR A 511 -10.62 13.32 17.57
C TYR A 511 -11.10 12.18 16.67
N ALA A 512 -10.19 11.50 15.99
CA ALA A 512 -10.51 10.38 15.13
C ALA A 512 -11.10 9.19 15.92
N ILE A 513 -10.57 8.88 17.10
CA ILE A 513 -11.17 7.90 18.03
C ILE A 513 -12.57 8.35 18.48
N ASP A 514 -12.73 9.62 18.81
CA ASP A 514 -14.04 10.15 19.22
C ASP A 514 -15.08 9.96 18.12
N TRP A 515 -14.77 10.38 16.91
CA TRP A 515 -15.66 10.22 15.79
C TRP A 515 -15.94 8.74 15.46
N THR A 516 -14.92 7.88 15.53
CA THR A 516 -15.02 6.48 15.09
C THR A 516 -15.69 5.58 16.12
N TYR A 517 -15.49 5.82 17.42
CA TYR A 517 -15.83 4.87 18.47
C TYR A 517 -16.80 5.38 19.54
N ARG A 518 -17.13 6.68 19.59
CA ARG A 518 -18.18 7.18 20.50
C ARG A 518 -19.46 6.40 20.29
N ALA A 519 -20.03 5.86 21.36
CA ALA A 519 -21.31 5.15 21.32
C ALA A 519 -22.50 6.11 21.51
N PHE A 520 -23.59 5.80 20.84
CA PHE A 520 -24.86 6.52 20.92
C PHE A 520 -26.00 5.55 21.24
N PRO A 521 -26.03 4.99 22.48
CA PRO A 521 -27.01 3.97 22.83
C PRO A 521 -28.47 4.45 22.74
N GLU A 522 -28.68 5.76 22.92
CA GLU A 522 -30.00 6.39 22.81
C GLU A 522 -30.58 6.29 21.39
N LEU A 523 -29.77 6.15 20.37
CA LEU A 523 -30.21 6.04 18.98
C LEU A 523 -30.60 4.62 18.58
N LYS A 524 -30.40 3.62 19.45
CA LYS A 524 -30.85 2.22 19.26
C LYS A 524 -30.45 1.61 17.90
N GLY A 525 -29.30 1.99 17.36
CA GLY A 525 -28.79 1.50 16.08
C GLY A 525 -29.25 2.26 14.84
N ASP A 526 -29.89 3.42 14.99
CA ASP A 526 -30.18 4.32 13.88
C ASP A 526 -28.89 5.01 13.42
N TYR A 527 -28.20 4.37 12.47
CA TYR A 527 -26.93 4.86 11.93
C TYR A 527 -27.07 6.14 11.08
N ILE A 528 -28.28 6.48 10.60
CA ILE A 528 -28.55 7.73 9.90
C ILE A 528 -28.59 8.89 10.90
N ALA A 529 -29.30 8.73 12.01
CA ALA A 529 -29.32 9.73 13.09
C ALA A 529 -27.94 9.89 13.74
N GLU A 530 -27.19 8.78 13.89
CA GLU A 530 -25.79 8.78 14.33
C GLU A 530 -24.92 9.63 13.41
N ASN A 531 -25.00 9.43 12.09
CA ASN A 531 -24.22 10.16 11.11
C ASN A 531 -24.46 11.67 11.19
N LYS A 532 -25.70 12.09 11.48
CA LYS A 532 -26.00 13.52 11.65
C LYS A 532 -25.23 14.13 12.84
N LYS A 533 -25.19 13.44 14.00
CA LYS A 533 -24.41 13.90 15.17
C LYS A 533 -22.91 13.94 14.87
N LEU A 534 -22.40 12.92 14.17
CA LEU A 534 -21.00 12.83 13.80
C LEU A 534 -20.58 13.88 12.78
N ARG A 535 -21.46 14.25 11.85
CA ARG A 535 -21.25 15.40 10.95
C ARG A 535 -21.16 16.70 11.71
N ASP A 536 -22.01 16.94 12.69
CA ASP A 536 -21.96 18.15 13.51
C ASP A 536 -20.64 18.25 14.28
N LEU A 537 -20.08 17.13 14.74
CA LEU A 537 -18.74 17.08 15.35
C LEU A 537 -17.65 17.51 14.34
N ILE A 538 -17.69 17.01 13.11
CA ILE A 538 -16.73 17.41 12.07
C ILE A 538 -16.85 18.89 11.73
N GLU A 539 -18.08 19.39 11.55
CA GLU A 539 -18.32 20.80 11.22
C GLU A 539 -17.82 21.76 12.30
N SER A 540 -17.81 21.32 13.56
CA SER A 540 -17.29 22.14 14.66
C SER A 540 -15.77 22.40 14.60
N HIS A 541 -15.06 21.62 13.78
CA HIS A 541 -13.60 21.73 13.56
C HIS A 541 -13.23 22.09 12.11
N ALA A 542 -14.23 22.44 11.28
CA ALA A 542 -14.02 22.77 9.88
C ALA A 542 -13.04 23.95 9.73
N GLY A 543 -11.97 23.76 8.95
CA GLY A 543 -10.95 24.78 8.67
C GLY A 543 -9.82 24.85 9.71
N ASP A 544 -9.91 24.13 10.82
CA ASP A 544 -8.80 24.04 11.77
C ASP A 544 -7.76 23.02 11.27
N PRO A 545 -6.52 23.44 11.00
CA PRO A 545 -5.48 22.56 10.46
C PRO A 545 -5.12 21.40 11.40
N LEU A 546 -5.36 21.51 12.71
CA LEU A 546 -5.09 20.45 13.68
C LEU A 546 -5.99 19.21 13.51
N TYR A 547 -7.14 19.39 12.86
CA TYR A 547 -8.14 18.36 12.62
C TYR A 547 -8.24 17.96 11.14
N ARG A 548 -7.33 18.50 10.31
CA ARG A 548 -7.31 18.20 8.89
C ARG A 548 -6.86 16.77 8.64
N TYR A 549 -7.59 16.10 7.76
CA TYR A 549 -7.18 14.85 7.16
C TYR A 549 -6.61 15.08 5.75
N GLY A 550 -5.45 14.51 5.46
CA GLY A 550 -4.87 14.45 4.14
C GLY A 550 -4.37 13.04 3.82
N LEU A 551 -5.03 12.43 2.83
CA LEU A 551 -4.70 11.08 2.36
C LEU A 551 -3.27 11.02 1.82
N GLN A 552 -2.59 9.90 2.04
CA GLN A 552 -1.37 9.56 1.30
C GLN A 552 -1.70 9.51 -0.20
N GLN A 553 -0.89 10.20 -0.98
CA GLN A 553 -1.14 10.35 -2.40
C GLN A 553 -0.27 9.38 -3.21
N GLU A 554 -0.88 8.77 -4.22
CA GLU A 554 -0.16 8.09 -5.28
C GLU A 554 0.32 9.09 -6.35
N GLN A 555 1.25 8.65 -7.17
CA GLN A 555 1.73 9.47 -8.28
C GLN A 555 0.64 9.70 -9.34
N PRO A 556 0.46 10.90 -9.85
CA PRO A 556 1.22 12.13 -9.56
C PRO A 556 0.74 12.87 -8.30
N VAL A 557 1.65 13.17 -7.38
CA VAL A 557 1.36 13.96 -6.17
C VAL A 557 0.96 15.38 -6.55
N ARG A 558 -0.16 15.87 -5.99
CA ARG A 558 -0.72 17.20 -6.25
C ARG A 558 -0.63 18.11 -5.03
N ASP A 559 -0.93 17.59 -3.86
CA ASP A 559 -0.97 18.34 -2.59
C ASP A 559 0.37 18.28 -1.86
N PRO A 560 1.17 19.37 -1.87
CA PRO A 560 2.46 19.37 -1.22
C PRO A 560 2.37 19.44 0.31
N SER A 561 1.19 19.60 0.87
CA SER A 561 0.98 19.57 2.32
C SER A 561 0.65 18.19 2.89
N ALA A 562 0.45 17.18 2.02
CA ALA A 562 0.11 15.82 2.42
C ALA A 562 1.12 14.84 1.79
N ILE A 563 2.38 14.92 2.23
CA ILE A 563 3.50 14.12 1.73
C ILE A 563 4.30 13.52 2.89
N GLU A 564 4.88 12.38 2.64
CA GLU A 564 5.66 11.62 3.61
C GLU A 564 6.88 12.39 4.12
N GLU A 565 7.14 12.29 5.41
CA GLU A 565 8.30 12.86 6.10
C GLU A 565 8.44 14.40 6.00
N SER A 566 7.41 15.09 5.55
CA SER A 566 7.40 16.55 5.64
C SER A 566 7.17 17.01 7.08
N LEU A 567 7.77 18.12 7.46
CA LEU A 567 7.55 18.75 8.76
C LEU A 567 7.25 20.23 8.60
N GLY A 568 6.16 20.66 9.24
CA GLY A 568 5.76 22.07 9.28
C GLY A 568 5.18 22.58 7.96
N ASN A 569 4.73 23.83 8.00
CA ASN A 569 3.93 24.44 6.93
C ASN A 569 4.76 25.23 5.89
N ASP A 570 6.08 25.11 5.92
CA ASP A 570 6.99 25.77 4.98
C ASP A 570 8.05 24.77 4.50
N PRO A 571 7.82 24.11 3.35
CA PRO A 571 8.73 23.09 2.83
C PRO A 571 10.13 23.64 2.49
N VAL A 572 10.24 24.89 2.06
CA VAL A 572 11.55 25.52 1.76
C VAL A 572 12.37 25.65 3.04
N LYS A 573 11.78 26.25 4.06
CA LYS A 573 12.45 26.48 5.35
C LYS A 573 12.80 25.17 6.06
N ALA A 574 11.87 24.21 6.09
CA ALA A 574 12.12 22.90 6.67
C ALA A 574 13.25 22.17 5.95
N SER A 575 13.25 22.19 4.62
CA SER A 575 14.30 21.54 3.80
C SER A 575 15.65 22.24 3.95
N GLU A 576 15.69 23.58 4.07
CA GLU A 576 16.94 24.30 4.35
C GLU A 576 17.56 23.87 5.69
N TYR A 577 16.76 23.73 6.73
CA TYR A 577 17.20 23.19 8.01
C TYR A 577 17.69 21.74 7.89
N GLY A 578 16.93 20.89 7.20
CA GLY A 578 17.29 19.49 6.97
C GLY A 578 18.59 19.34 6.19
N VAL A 579 18.76 20.06 5.08
CA VAL A 579 19.99 20.06 4.25
C VAL A 579 21.20 20.54 5.06
N ARG A 580 21.06 21.59 5.86
CA ARG A 580 22.12 22.07 6.74
C ARG A 580 22.56 21.01 7.75
N ASN A 581 21.58 20.31 8.32
CA ASN A 581 21.83 19.21 9.25
C ASN A 581 22.52 18.03 8.56
N LEU A 582 22.08 17.64 7.35
CA LEU A 582 22.75 16.58 6.59
C LEU A 582 24.19 16.91 6.26
N LYS A 583 24.48 18.15 5.86
CA LYS A 583 25.86 18.58 5.63
C LYS A 583 26.72 18.45 6.89
N TYR A 584 26.18 18.82 8.04
CA TYR A 584 26.84 18.63 9.33
C TYR A 584 27.04 17.15 9.65
N ILE A 585 26.02 16.32 9.51
CA ILE A 585 26.07 14.88 9.78
C ILE A 585 27.09 14.18 8.88
N VAL A 586 27.02 14.41 7.56
CA VAL A 586 27.94 13.79 6.57
C VAL A 586 29.39 14.18 6.83
N SER A 587 29.65 15.43 7.22
CA SER A 587 31.01 15.88 7.55
C SER A 587 31.60 15.21 8.80
N HIS A 588 30.75 14.75 9.71
CA HIS A 588 31.18 14.10 10.97
C HIS A 588 31.02 12.57 10.99
N LEU A 589 30.36 11.99 9.99
CA LEU A 589 29.99 10.57 9.98
C LEU A 589 31.20 9.65 10.21
N ASP A 590 32.33 9.92 9.56
CA ASP A 590 33.55 9.12 9.69
C ASP A 590 34.13 9.19 11.13
N SER A 591 34.01 10.35 11.79
CA SER A 591 34.49 10.54 13.15
C SER A 591 33.54 9.99 14.22
N TRP A 592 32.24 9.94 13.96
CA TRP A 592 31.24 9.47 14.92
C TRP A 592 31.12 7.93 14.95
N ILE A 593 31.23 7.27 13.80
CA ILE A 593 31.12 5.81 13.69
C ILE A 593 32.54 5.20 13.70
N LYS A 594 32.98 4.70 14.84
CA LYS A 594 34.36 4.21 15.06
C LYS A 594 34.48 2.69 14.96
N ASP A 595 33.47 1.94 15.38
CA ASP A 595 33.49 0.46 15.44
C ASP A 595 32.93 -0.16 14.17
N ASP A 596 33.51 0.19 13.00
CA ASP A 596 33.04 -0.23 11.69
C ASP A 596 34.23 -0.48 10.76
N ASP A 597 34.95 -1.59 11.00
CA ASP A 597 36.19 -1.96 10.28
C ASP A 597 35.99 -2.11 8.78
N SER A 598 34.80 -2.58 8.34
CA SER A 598 34.42 -2.73 6.94
C SER A 598 33.84 -1.45 6.31
N ASN A 599 33.55 -0.41 7.09
CA ASN A 599 32.80 0.79 6.71
C ASN A 599 31.40 0.52 6.16
N GLU A 600 30.80 -0.65 6.41
CA GLU A 600 29.45 -0.99 5.94
C GLU A 600 28.36 -0.15 6.60
N ALA A 601 28.44 0.06 7.91
CA ALA A 601 27.50 0.90 8.63
C ALA A 601 27.58 2.36 8.17
N LYS A 602 28.81 2.88 7.97
CA LYS A 602 29.03 4.21 7.40
C LYS A 602 28.45 4.32 6.00
N GLY A 603 28.68 3.29 5.15
CA GLY A 603 28.12 3.22 3.81
C GLY A 603 26.59 3.24 3.81
N THR A 604 25.97 2.50 4.72
CA THR A 604 24.50 2.50 4.87
C THR A 604 23.97 3.85 5.30
N LEU A 605 24.56 4.47 6.33
CA LEU A 605 24.14 5.80 6.80
C LEU A 605 24.43 6.88 5.76
N TYR A 606 25.51 6.77 4.99
CA TYR A 606 25.81 7.69 3.89
C TYR A 606 24.75 7.63 2.79
N ARG A 607 24.36 6.42 2.37
CA ARG A 607 23.24 6.25 1.41
C ARG A 607 21.93 6.80 1.96
N GLN A 608 21.63 6.59 3.22
CA GLN A 608 20.45 7.16 3.88
C GLN A 608 20.49 8.71 3.91
N ALA A 609 21.66 9.31 4.14
CA ALA A 609 21.83 10.77 4.05
C ALA A 609 21.57 11.27 2.62
N LEU A 610 22.04 10.55 1.60
CA LEU A 610 21.82 10.86 0.19
C LEU A 610 20.34 10.76 -0.16
N SER A 611 19.65 9.69 0.27
CA SER A 611 18.20 9.52 0.11
C SER A 611 17.43 10.65 0.78
N GLN A 612 17.82 11.03 1.99
CA GLN A 612 17.16 12.10 2.73
C GLN A 612 17.38 13.48 2.07
N ALA A 613 18.56 13.72 1.49
CA ALA A 613 18.85 14.94 0.73
C ALA A 613 17.94 15.05 -0.51
N PHE A 614 17.73 13.95 -1.21
CA PHE A 614 16.79 13.88 -2.34
C PHE A 614 15.34 14.12 -1.88
N ARG A 615 14.94 13.55 -0.74
CA ARG A 615 13.59 13.73 -0.17
C ARG A 615 13.31 15.19 0.17
N TYR A 616 14.26 15.90 0.77
CA TYR A 616 14.10 17.33 1.03
C TYR A 616 13.96 18.14 -0.27
N ALA A 617 14.70 17.79 -1.32
CA ALA A 617 14.51 18.38 -2.65
C ALA A 617 13.09 18.11 -3.19
N ASN A 618 12.59 16.90 -3.04
CA ASN A 618 11.25 16.52 -3.49
C ASN A 618 10.15 17.29 -2.74
N HIS A 619 10.29 17.51 -1.44
CA HIS A 619 9.31 18.31 -0.68
C HIS A 619 9.19 19.73 -1.23
N VAL A 620 10.30 20.36 -1.59
CA VAL A 620 10.30 21.70 -2.20
C VAL A 620 9.80 21.64 -3.65
N HIS A 621 10.24 20.65 -4.42
CA HIS A 621 9.82 20.46 -5.80
C HIS A 621 8.30 20.31 -5.95
N LEU A 622 7.65 19.55 -5.08
CA LEU A 622 6.21 19.35 -5.10
C LEU A 622 5.42 20.63 -4.80
N ASN A 623 6.03 21.59 -4.11
CA ASN A 623 5.42 22.90 -3.85
C ASN A 623 5.33 23.76 -5.12
N VAL A 624 6.21 23.54 -6.10
CA VAL A 624 6.10 24.15 -7.44
C VAL A 624 4.96 23.48 -8.19
N ALA A 625 4.01 24.26 -8.66
CA ALA A 625 2.75 23.80 -9.24
C ALA A 625 1.84 23.04 -8.26
N GLY A 626 2.07 23.17 -6.96
CA GLY A 626 1.30 22.49 -5.91
C GLY A 626 -0.12 23.00 -5.79
N ILE A 627 -1.02 22.09 -5.43
CA ILE A 627 -2.44 22.37 -5.22
C ILE A 627 -2.85 21.72 -3.89
N TYR A 628 -3.11 22.51 -2.86
CA TYR A 628 -3.66 22.00 -1.61
C TYR A 628 -5.05 21.44 -1.83
N LEU A 629 -5.30 20.23 -1.38
CA LEU A 629 -6.57 19.53 -1.52
C LEU A 629 -7.27 19.43 -0.15
N TYR A 630 -8.54 19.74 -0.10
CA TYR A 630 -9.32 19.69 1.13
C TYR A 630 -10.56 18.83 0.95
N GLN A 631 -10.81 17.99 1.92
CA GLN A 631 -12.10 17.34 2.06
C GLN A 631 -13.04 18.32 2.76
N THR A 632 -14.08 18.74 2.07
CA THR A 632 -14.98 19.81 2.56
C THR A 632 -16.44 19.42 2.37
N SER A 633 -17.33 20.06 3.11
CA SER A 633 -18.76 20.00 2.93
C SER A 633 -19.28 21.36 2.46
N GLU A 634 -20.47 21.37 1.87
CA GLU A 634 -21.16 22.61 1.52
C GLU A 634 -21.38 23.52 2.73
N LYS A 635 -21.73 22.92 3.89
CA LYS A 635 -21.97 23.62 5.16
C LYS A 635 -20.72 24.36 5.66
N SER A 636 -19.52 23.83 5.41
CA SER A 636 -18.28 24.47 5.84
C SER A 636 -17.94 25.75 5.07
N GLY A 637 -18.46 25.92 3.85
CA GLY A 637 -18.14 27.03 2.97
C GLY A 637 -16.67 27.10 2.52
N LEU A 638 -15.87 26.05 2.81
CA LEU A 638 -14.46 26.00 2.46
C LEU A 638 -14.24 25.49 1.05
N PRO A 639 -13.21 25.98 0.34
CA PRO A 639 -12.89 25.50 -1.01
C PRO A 639 -12.36 24.05 -0.95
N ARG A 640 -12.61 23.29 -2.03
CA ARG A 640 -12.05 21.93 -2.16
C ARG A 640 -10.59 21.91 -2.52
N TYR A 641 -10.08 22.98 -3.10
CA TYR A 641 -8.66 23.12 -3.41
C TYR A 641 -8.21 24.57 -3.28
N LYS A 642 -6.91 24.74 -3.11
CA LYS A 642 -6.26 26.06 -3.16
C LYS A 642 -4.90 25.89 -3.84
N VAL A 643 -4.64 26.64 -4.88
CA VAL A 643 -3.32 26.65 -5.52
C VAL A 643 -2.30 27.25 -4.55
N VAL A 644 -1.09 26.69 -4.52
CA VAL A 644 0.00 27.25 -3.73
C VAL A 644 0.28 28.68 -4.21
N PRO A 645 0.38 29.67 -3.31
CA PRO A 645 0.57 31.07 -3.69
C PRO A 645 1.80 31.27 -4.60
N HIS A 646 1.71 32.21 -5.54
CA HIS A 646 2.76 32.58 -6.50
C HIS A 646 4.15 32.68 -5.86
N ASP A 647 4.28 33.49 -4.81
CA ASP A 647 5.58 33.76 -4.17
C ASP A 647 6.18 32.49 -3.52
N GLN A 648 5.34 31.60 -2.97
CA GLN A 648 5.78 30.34 -2.40
C GLN A 648 6.25 29.36 -3.49
N GLN A 649 5.53 29.27 -4.61
CA GLN A 649 5.95 28.46 -5.74
C GLN A 649 7.26 28.95 -6.34
N ARG A 650 7.39 30.27 -6.55
CA ARG A 650 8.61 30.87 -7.09
C ARG A 650 9.80 30.72 -6.15
N ALA A 651 9.58 30.94 -4.84
CA ALA A 651 10.63 30.71 -3.83
C ALA A 651 11.11 29.25 -3.85
N SER A 652 10.20 28.30 -4.00
CA SER A 652 10.51 26.87 -4.13
C SER A 652 11.30 26.56 -5.41
N ALA A 653 10.91 27.13 -6.55
CA ALA A 653 11.64 26.96 -7.82
C ALA A 653 13.06 27.53 -7.74
N LEU A 654 13.22 28.75 -7.21
CA LEU A 654 14.52 29.38 -7.04
C LEU A 654 15.39 28.64 -6.01
N TRP A 655 14.79 28.08 -4.97
CA TRP A 655 15.50 27.23 -4.01
C TRP A 655 16.03 25.98 -4.71
N MET A 656 15.21 25.29 -5.51
CA MET A 656 15.61 24.09 -6.25
C MET A 656 16.80 24.36 -7.21
N LEU A 657 16.79 25.51 -7.90
CA LEU A 657 17.88 25.90 -8.77
C LEU A 657 19.19 26.11 -8.00
N ARG A 658 19.15 26.85 -6.87
CA ARG A 658 20.32 27.02 -6.00
C ARG A 658 20.79 25.69 -5.40
N TYR A 659 19.85 24.86 -4.99
CA TYR A 659 20.16 23.55 -4.42
C TYR A 659 20.85 22.63 -5.42
N ALA A 660 20.49 22.71 -6.71
CA ALA A 660 21.19 22.00 -7.78
C ALA A 660 22.66 22.41 -7.91
N ASP A 661 22.98 23.70 -7.73
CA ASP A 661 24.37 24.19 -7.72
C ASP A 661 25.16 23.71 -6.50
N GLU A 662 24.51 23.64 -5.34
CA GLU A 662 25.15 23.35 -4.06
C GLU A 662 25.15 21.84 -3.71
N PHE A 663 24.39 21.03 -4.40
CA PHE A 663 24.09 19.65 -4.04
C PHE A 663 25.35 18.79 -3.84
N THR A 664 26.33 18.91 -4.71
CA THR A 664 27.59 18.14 -4.61
C THR A 664 28.39 18.49 -3.37
N SER A 665 28.20 19.70 -2.80
CA SER A 665 28.87 20.13 -1.56
C SER A 665 28.38 19.40 -0.29
N LEU A 666 27.30 18.63 -0.38
CA LEU A 666 26.84 17.75 0.71
C LEU A 666 27.69 16.50 0.85
N GLY A 667 28.37 16.08 -0.20
CA GLY A 667 29.21 14.89 -0.22
C GLY A 667 30.48 15.05 0.60
N ASN A 668 31.08 13.90 0.95
CA ASN A 668 32.37 13.80 1.60
C ASN A 668 33.29 12.89 0.80
N PRO A 669 34.08 13.41 -0.17
CA PRO A 669 34.94 12.60 -1.04
C PRO A 669 35.97 11.74 -0.28
N ALA A 670 36.45 12.22 0.88
CA ALA A 670 37.38 11.48 1.70
C ALA A 670 36.75 10.25 2.38
N LEU A 671 35.47 10.35 2.73
CA LEU A 671 34.68 9.23 3.23
C LEU A 671 34.26 8.32 2.06
N GLU A 672 33.79 8.88 0.95
CA GLU A 672 33.37 8.11 -0.23
C GLU A 672 34.46 7.16 -0.74
N ALA A 673 35.72 7.61 -0.70
CA ALA A 673 36.88 6.79 -1.08
C ALA A 673 37.11 5.57 -0.17
N LYS A 674 36.52 5.54 1.03
CA LYS A 674 36.66 4.45 2.01
C LYS A 674 35.45 3.51 2.05
N LEU A 675 34.34 3.90 1.48
CA LEU A 675 33.10 3.14 1.55
C LEU A 675 33.15 1.87 0.69
N PRO A 676 32.59 0.74 1.14
CA PRO A 676 32.65 -0.52 0.42
C PRO A 676 31.78 -0.50 -0.84
N GLY A 677 32.27 -1.26 -1.84
CA GLY A 677 31.58 -1.51 -3.11
C GLY A 677 31.79 -0.42 -4.17
N ALA A 678 31.66 -0.79 -5.44
CA ALA A 678 31.58 0.13 -6.57
C ALA A 678 30.37 1.06 -6.47
N GLY A 679 29.54 0.80 -5.44
CA GLY A 679 28.34 1.51 -5.10
C GLY A 679 28.49 2.56 -4.02
N SER A 680 29.67 3.02 -3.67
CA SER A 680 29.76 4.31 -3.01
C SER A 680 29.23 5.35 -4.02
N MET A 681 27.88 5.50 -4.05
CA MET A 681 27.26 6.49 -4.91
C MET A 681 27.63 7.86 -4.33
N PRO A 682 28.57 8.60 -4.92
CA PRO A 682 28.89 9.93 -4.44
C PRO A 682 27.66 10.83 -4.64
N PHE A 683 27.48 11.83 -3.79
CA PHE A 683 26.39 12.80 -3.95
C PHE A 683 26.29 13.33 -5.37
N LYS A 684 27.41 13.57 -6.04
CA LYS A 684 27.44 14.03 -7.44
C LYS A 684 26.72 13.11 -8.43
N SER A 685 26.53 11.83 -8.13
CA SER A 685 25.83 10.90 -9.01
C SER A 685 24.33 11.20 -9.16
N LEU A 686 23.71 11.84 -8.16
CA LEU A 686 22.31 12.28 -8.22
C LEU A 686 22.14 13.71 -8.75
N LEU A 687 23.21 14.44 -9.00
CA LEU A 687 23.13 15.81 -9.50
C LEU A 687 22.26 15.93 -10.77
N PRO A 688 22.35 15.04 -11.78
CA PRO A 688 21.47 15.14 -12.95
C PRO A 688 19.98 15.04 -12.59
N SER A 689 19.63 14.23 -11.61
CA SER A 689 18.23 14.09 -11.14
C SER A 689 17.76 15.36 -10.43
N ILE A 690 18.58 15.94 -9.57
CA ILE A 690 18.27 17.23 -8.90
C ILE A 690 18.12 18.36 -9.93
N GLN A 691 19.03 18.44 -10.91
CA GLN A 691 18.95 19.42 -12.00
C GLN A 691 17.67 19.23 -12.83
N ALA A 692 17.32 17.98 -13.15
CA ALA A 692 16.07 17.65 -13.85
C ALA A 692 14.82 18.07 -13.05
N MET A 693 14.78 17.78 -11.75
CA MET A 693 13.69 18.24 -10.88
C MET A 693 13.55 19.77 -10.86
N ALA A 694 14.67 20.47 -10.84
CA ALA A 694 14.68 21.93 -10.82
C ALA A 694 14.14 22.57 -12.10
N MET A 695 14.21 21.90 -13.26
CA MET A 695 13.81 22.49 -14.55
C MET A 695 12.54 21.90 -15.19
N ASN A 696 12.00 20.77 -14.68
CA ASN A 696 10.90 20.02 -15.33
C ASN A 696 9.53 20.26 -14.69
N ASN A 697 9.13 21.53 -14.53
CA ASN A 697 7.82 21.88 -13.96
C ASN A 697 6.87 22.62 -14.89
N THR A 698 7.30 22.94 -16.12
CA THR A 698 6.51 23.77 -17.04
C THR A 698 5.11 23.19 -17.29
N ALA A 699 5.01 21.87 -17.56
CA ALA A 699 3.73 21.22 -17.80
C ALA A 699 2.85 21.15 -16.52
N ARG A 700 3.47 20.91 -15.36
CA ARG A 700 2.73 20.91 -14.07
C ARG A 700 2.16 22.28 -13.74
N LEU A 701 2.92 23.34 -14.01
CA LEU A 701 2.49 24.71 -13.79
C LEU A 701 1.32 25.12 -14.70
N ALA A 702 1.18 24.52 -15.87
CA ALA A 702 0.03 24.81 -16.76
C ALA A 702 -1.29 24.53 -16.06
N LEU A 703 -1.40 23.45 -15.29
CA LEU A 703 -2.62 23.12 -14.52
C LEU A 703 -2.85 24.10 -13.36
N SER A 704 -1.84 24.35 -12.54
CA SER A 704 -2.01 25.28 -11.40
C SER A 704 -2.33 26.69 -11.86
N TYR A 705 -1.72 27.17 -12.93
CA TYR A 705 -1.99 28.47 -13.54
C TYR A 705 -3.37 28.55 -14.22
N TYR A 706 -3.85 27.44 -14.77
CA TYR A 706 -5.24 27.36 -15.29
C TYR A 706 -6.27 27.46 -14.17
N LEU A 707 -6.01 26.84 -13.03
CA LEU A 707 -6.92 26.88 -11.86
C LEU A 707 -6.87 28.24 -11.16
N ASP A 708 -5.71 28.91 -11.17
CA ASP A 708 -5.51 30.24 -10.62
C ASP A 708 -4.48 31.01 -11.44
N SER A 709 -4.96 31.91 -12.30
CA SER A 709 -4.11 32.72 -13.19
C SER A 709 -3.23 33.75 -12.45
N THR A 710 -3.40 33.92 -11.15
CA THR A 710 -2.52 34.74 -10.33
C THR A 710 -1.34 33.96 -9.74
N SER A 711 -1.32 32.64 -9.96
CA SER A 711 -0.23 31.76 -9.51
C SER A 711 1.00 31.89 -10.42
N TYR A 712 2.10 31.24 -10.04
CA TYR A 712 3.34 31.22 -10.78
C TYR A 712 3.16 30.61 -12.18
N SER A 713 3.42 31.41 -13.20
CA SER A 713 3.12 31.01 -14.58
C SER A 713 4.23 30.12 -15.20
N PRO A 714 3.86 29.25 -16.17
CA PRO A 714 4.87 28.47 -16.91
C PRO A 714 5.98 29.32 -17.55
N THR A 715 5.62 30.52 -18.03
CA THR A 715 6.58 31.42 -18.71
C THR A 715 7.53 32.08 -17.72
N GLU A 716 7.04 32.52 -16.56
CA GLU A 716 7.90 33.05 -15.49
C GLU A 716 8.88 31.99 -15.01
N TYR A 717 8.39 30.77 -14.75
CA TYR A 717 9.23 29.65 -14.34
C TYR A 717 10.31 29.34 -15.38
N ALA A 718 9.94 29.20 -16.68
CA ALA A 718 10.89 28.95 -17.74
C ALA A 718 11.91 30.09 -17.88
N THR A 719 11.51 31.33 -17.59
CA THR A 719 12.41 32.51 -17.55
C THR A 719 13.42 32.39 -16.41
N ASP A 720 12.96 32.06 -15.20
CA ASP A 720 13.84 31.90 -14.05
C ASP A 720 14.83 30.75 -14.25
N VAL A 721 14.36 29.59 -14.80
CA VAL A 721 15.25 28.46 -15.14
C VAL A 721 16.28 28.84 -16.20
N TYR A 722 15.86 29.46 -17.32
CA TYR A 722 16.77 29.87 -18.38
C TYR A 722 17.85 30.86 -17.88
N ASN A 723 17.44 31.87 -17.13
CA ASN A 723 18.33 32.87 -16.57
C ASN A 723 19.35 32.26 -15.61
N HIS A 724 18.93 31.25 -14.83
CA HIS A 724 19.81 30.54 -13.91
C HIS A 724 20.83 29.67 -14.66
N VAL A 725 20.35 28.78 -15.55
CA VAL A 725 21.19 27.82 -16.29
C VAL A 725 22.23 28.53 -17.15
N PHE A 726 21.86 29.64 -17.73
CA PHE A 726 22.77 30.41 -18.61
C PHE A 726 23.33 31.70 -17.98
N ALA A 727 23.22 31.87 -16.64
CA ALA A 727 23.63 33.11 -15.97
C ALA A 727 25.05 33.58 -16.34
N LYS A 728 26.04 32.69 -16.32
CA LYS A 728 27.42 33.00 -16.67
C LYS A 728 27.60 33.24 -18.19
N THR A 729 26.92 32.45 -19.02
CA THR A 729 26.94 32.61 -20.48
C THR A 729 26.34 33.96 -20.89
N LEU A 730 25.20 34.34 -20.31
CA LEU A 730 24.54 35.64 -20.50
C LEU A 730 25.43 36.81 -20.06
N ALA A 731 26.23 36.62 -19.01
CA ALA A 731 27.19 37.61 -18.52
C ALA A 731 28.55 37.59 -19.24
N GLY A 732 28.72 36.74 -20.24
CA GLY A 732 29.99 36.63 -20.99
C GLY A 732 31.14 36.06 -20.14
N LYS A 733 30.86 35.32 -19.08
CA LYS A 733 31.87 34.69 -18.21
C LYS A 733 32.30 33.35 -18.81
N GLU A 734 33.59 33.02 -18.72
CA GLU A 734 34.18 31.80 -19.29
C GLU A 734 34.54 30.74 -18.21
N ASN A 735 34.29 31.03 -16.91
CA ASN A 735 34.65 30.15 -15.80
C ASN A 735 33.46 29.25 -15.37
N LEU A 736 32.87 28.51 -16.28
CA LEU A 736 31.82 27.54 -15.98
C LEU A 736 32.42 26.30 -15.31
N THR A 737 31.71 25.78 -14.30
CA THR A 737 32.10 24.51 -13.67
C THR A 737 31.59 23.33 -14.51
N PRO A 738 32.14 22.12 -14.31
CA PRO A 738 31.61 20.92 -14.94
C PRO A 738 30.11 20.70 -14.71
N GLU A 739 29.63 21.01 -13.52
CA GLU A 739 28.21 20.88 -13.11
C GLU A 739 27.31 21.86 -13.86
N GLU A 740 27.78 23.11 -14.07
CA GLU A 740 27.07 24.11 -14.88
C GLU A 740 27.05 23.72 -16.38
N LEU A 741 28.16 23.20 -16.93
CA LEU A 741 28.19 22.67 -18.29
C LEU A 741 27.21 21.48 -18.47
N GLN A 742 27.15 20.61 -17.46
CA GLN A 742 26.20 19.52 -17.42
C GLN A 742 24.75 20.03 -17.37
N PHE A 743 24.48 21.05 -16.56
CA PHE A 743 23.12 21.61 -16.45
C PHE A 743 22.68 22.24 -17.79
N GLN A 744 23.53 22.98 -18.44
CA GLN A 744 23.24 23.52 -19.79
C GLN A 744 22.95 22.41 -20.80
N ASN A 745 23.72 21.32 -20.77
CA ASN A 745 23.50 20.18 -21.63
C ASN A 745 22.15 19.50 -21.34
N LEU A 746 21.81 19.26 -20.08
CA LEU A 746 20.51 18.71 -19.66
C LEU A 746 19.38 19.64 -20.09
N TYR A 747 19.51 20.94 -19.92
CA TYR A 747 18.48 21.89 -20.29
C TYR A 747 18.22 21.90 -21.82
N VAL A 748 19.27 21.89 -22.64
CA VAL A 748 19.09 21.79 -24.09
C VAL A 748 18.39 20.48 -24.47
N ARG A 749 18.74 19.36 -23.85
CA ARG A 749 18.09 18.07 -24.08
C ARG A 749 16.64 18.10 -23.64
N TYR A 750 16.34 18.69 -22.49
CA TYR A 750 14.98 18.89 -21.98
C TYR A 750 14.11 19.68 -22.98
N LEU A 751 14.61 20.81 -23.50
CA LEU A 751 13.93 21.56 -24.56
C LEU A 751 13.65 20.69 -25.77
N LEU A 752 14.66 19.97 -26.28
CA LEU A 752 14.51 19.13 -27.46
C LEU A 752 13.53 18.00 -27.29
N SER A 753 13.52 17.33 -26.13
CA SER A 753 12.59 16.24 -25.87
C SER A 753 11.12 16.69 -25.86
N ASN A 754 10.86 17.95 -25.54
CA ASN A 754 9.49 18.50 -25.48
C ASN A 754 9.06 19.20 -26.78
N ILE A 755 9.99 19.63 -27.67
CA ILE A 755 9.63 20.34 -28.89
C ILE A 755 9.82 19.52 -30.18
N SER A 756 10.55 18.41 -30.13
CA SER A 756 10.88 17.60 -31.35
C SER A 756 9.66 16.95 -31.99
N ASN A 757 8.55 16.83 -31.29
CA ASN A 757 7.32 16.22 -31.78
C ASN A 757 6.25 17.23 -32.19
N ILE A 758 6.54 18.54 -32.11
CA ILE A 758 5.59 19.59 -32.53
C ILE A 758 5.28 19.43 -34.02
N GLY A 759 4.03 19.13 -34.36
CA GLY A 759 3.55 18.93 -35.73
C GLY A 759 3.61 17.49 -36.26
N ASN A 760 4.18 16.54 -35.51
CA ASN A 760 4.24 15.11 -35.88
C ASN A 760 3.43 14.23 -34.90
N GLU A 761 2.52 14.79 -34.15
CA GLU A 761 1.75 14.06 -33.17
C GLU A 761 0.78 13.08 -33.84
N PRO A 762 0.96 11.76 -33.72
CA PRO A 762 -0.14 10.86 -34.06
C PRO A 762 -1.25 11.10 -33.07
N ALA A 763 -2.44 11.36 -33.54
CA ALA A 763 -3.66 11.75 -32.83
C ALA A 763 -4.10 10.80 -31.66
N ALA A 764 -3.31 9.81 -31.29
CA ALA A 764 -3.67 8.80 -30.32
C ALA A 764 -2.50 8.26 -29.45
N LYS A 765 -1.31 8.86 -29.48
CA LYS A 765 -0.20 8.43 -28.61
C LYS A 765 0.54 9.64 -28.04
N VAL A 766 -0.14 10.41 -27.23
CA VAL A 766 0.53 11.24 -26.23
C VAL A 766 0.74 10.37 -24.96
N GLY A 767 1.30 9.22 -25.18
CA GLY A 767 2.10 8.57 -24.16
C GLY A 767 3.43 9.31 -24.21
N LEU A 768 3.72 10.06 -23.18
CA LEU A 768 5.00 10.70 -22.98
C LEU A 768 6.11 9.69 -23.28
N ALA A 769 6.70 9.77 -24.47
CA ALA A 769 8.02 9.22 -24.71
C ALA A 769 9.03 10.15 -23.98
N ALA A 770 8.84 10.25 -22.67
CA ALA A 770 9.76 10.89 -21.75
C ALA A 770 10.85 9.89 -21.34
N GLY A 771 11.30 9.05 -22.28
CA GLY A 771 12.31 8.04 -21.98
C GLY A 771 13.62 8.62 -21.44
N ASP A 772 13.93 9.89 -21.70
CA ASP A 772 15.26 10.42 -21.34
C ASP A 772 15.28 11.54 -20.29
N PHE A 773 14.11 12.05 -19.85
CA PHE A 773 14.02 13.22 -18.96
C PHE A 773 12.89 13.16 -17.93
N ARG A 774 12.31 11.99 -17.67
CA ARG A 774 11.69 11.84 -16.36
C ARG A 774 12.79 12.10 -15.35
N PRO A 775 12.58 12.95 -14.32
CA PRO A 775 13.30 12.73 -13.09
C PRO A 775 13.14 11.24 -12.86
N GLN A 776 14.27 10.53 -12.72
CA GLN A 776 14.25 9.11 -12.43
C GLN A 776 13.17 8.95 -11.38
N SER A 777 12.21 8.09 -11.58
CA SER A 777 11.13 7.89 -10.61
C SER A 777 11.78 7.75 -9.25
N SER A 778 11.11 8.10 -8.17
CA SER A 778 11.63 7.85 -6.83
C SER A 778 12.13 6.41 -6.70
N GLU A 779 11.52 5.50 -7.43
CA GLU A 779 11.88 4.10 -7.57
C GLU A 779 13.21 3.88 -8.32
N GLU A 780 13.51 4.63 -9.36
CA GLU A 780 14.79 4.54 -10.09
C GLU A 780 15.91 5.22 -9.32
N VAL A 781 15.64 6.33 -8.65
CA VAL A 781 16.56 6.93 -7.69
C VAL A 781 16.80 6.00 -6.52
N GLN A 782 15.80 5.33 -6.02
CA GLN A 782 15.95 4.34 -4.97
C GLN A 782 16.65 3.07 -5.43
N ARG A 783 16.43 2.64 -6.68
CA ARG A 783 17.21 1.58 -7.31
C ARG A 783 18.69 1.98 -7.38
N LEU A 784 19.00 3.21 -7.78
CA LEU A 784 20.34 3.78 -7.77
C LEU A 784 20.90 3.92 -6.34
N LEU A 785 20.09 4.37 -5.40
CA LEU A 785 20.47 4.50 -3.99
C LEU A 785 20.67 3.16 -3.29
N ARG A 786 20.02 2.08 -3.74
CA ARG A 786 20.22 0.71 -3.27
C ARG A 786 21.50 0.07 -3.79
N GLY A 787 22.22 0.72 -4.69
CA GLY A 787 23.42 0.16 -5.28
C GLY A 787 23.15 -0.98 -6.27
N ASP A 788 21.97 -1.01 -6.89
CA ASP A 788 21.57 -1.94 -7.95
C ASP A 788 22.35 -1.68 -9.27
N ASN A 789 23.65 -1.50 -9.14
CA ASN A 789 24.57 -1.70 -10.23
C ASN A 789 24.98 -3.16 -10.28
N ASP A 790 25.02 -3.74 -11.47
CA ASP A 790 25.19 -5.16 -11.82
C ASP A 790 26.34 -5.94 -11.14
N ALA A 791 27.00 -5.40 -10.13
CA ALA A 791 28.14 -5.99 -9.47
C ALA A 791 27.90 -6.47 -8.03
N ASN A 792 26.68 -6.26 -7.46
CA ASN A 792 26.41 -6.71 -6.11
C ASN A 792 25.26 -7.73 -6.05
N PRO A 793 25.55 -9.04 -6.06
CA PRO A 793 24.54 -10.07 -5.96
C PRO A 793 23.76 -10.08 -4.62
N PHE A 794 24.15 -9.25 -3.66
CA PHE A 794 23.50 -9.12 -2.35
C PHE A 794 22.64 -7.83 -2.24
N ALA A 795 22.64 -6.95 -3.23
CA ALA A 795 21.82 -5.73 -3.21
C ALA A 795 20.33 -5.99 -3.50
N ALA A 796 19.99 -7.16 -4.02
CA ALA A 796 18.62 -7.55 -4.39
C ALA A 796 17.74 -8.01 -3.20
N THR A 797 18.13 -7.75 -1.93
CA THR A 797 17.46 -8.36 -0.79
C THR A 797 16.53 -7.47 0.01
N ALA A 798 16.40 -6.20 -0.33
CA ALA A 798 15.41 -5.34 0.32
C ALA A 798 14.33 -4.95 -0.69
N PRO A 799 13.05 -5.30 -0.46
CA PRO A 799 11.98 -4.63 -1.17
C PRO A 799 12.14 -3.12 -0.96
N ALA A 800 11.85 -2.35 -1.98
CA ALA A 800 11.90 -0.90 -1.91
C ALA A 800 10.98 -0.41 -0.79
N VAL A 801 11.55 -0.23 0.39
CA VAL A 801 10.85 0.42 1.49
C VAL A 801 11.01 1.91 1.29
N ASP A 802 10.24 2.42 0.36
CA ASP A 802 10.06 3.84 0.22
C ASP A 802 9.12 4.30 1.30
N GLY A 803 9.68 4.63 2.43
CA GLY A 803 8.93 5.34 3.45
C GLY A 803 7.83 4.56 4.16
N MET A 804 7.43 3.41 3.66
CA MET A 804 6.33 2.64 4.22
C MET A 804 6.82 1.69 5.29
N LEU A 805 6.52 2.01 6.54
CA LEU A 805 6.58 1.05 7.64
C LEU A 805 5.40 0.07 7.61
N CYS A 806 4.34 0.37 6.90
CA CYS A 806 3.19 -0.50 6.79
C CYS A 806 2.98 -0.91 5.33
N GLY A 807 2.93 -2.21 5.08
CA GLY A 807 2.60 -2.80 3.78
C GLY A 807 1.11 -2.75 3.47
N HIS A 808 0.41 -1.69 3.86
CA HIS A 808 -0.96 -1.49 3.44
C HIS A 808 -0.96 -0.92 2.03
N ASP A 809 -1.67 -1.57 1.14
CA ASP A 809 -2.05 -1.01 -0.13
C ASP A 809 -3.01 0.15 0.15
N HIS A 810 -2.50 1.37 0.07
CA HIS A 810 -3.27 2.60 0.28
C HIS A 810 -3.97 3.07 -0.99
N GLY A 811 -3.61 2.50 -2.12
CA GLY A 811 -4.47 2.51 -3.27
C GLY A 811 -5.80 1.90 -2.84
N GLN A 812 -6.91 2.52 -3.16
CA GLN A 812 -8.18 1.82 -3.19
C GLN A 812 -7.98 0.66 -4.16
N THR A 813 -7.34 -0.43 -3.68
CA THR A 813 -7.52 -1.69 -4.38
C THR A 813 -9.02 -1.87 -4.37
N PRO A 814 -9.64 -1.83 -5.52
CA PRO A 814 -11.05 -2.11 -5.61
C PRO A 814 -11.23 -3.41 -4.85
N GLU A 815 -12.29 -3.50 -4.06
CA GLU A 815 -12.71 -4.77 -3.50
C GLU A 815 -12.81 -5.72 -4.69
N ALA A 816 -11.69 -6.38 -4.99
CA ALA A 816 -11.58 -7.24 -6.14
C ALA A 816 -12.68 -8.26 -6.00
N LEU A 817 -13.57 -8.33 -6.98
CA LEU A 817 -14.61 -9.33 -7.11
C LEU A 817 -16.01 -8.99 -6.54
N SER A 818 -16.33 -7.73 -6.25
CA SER A 818 -17.75 -7.37 -6.39
C SER A 818 -18.07 -7.17 -7.87
N GLY A 819 -19.17 -7.70 -8.36
CA GLY A 819 -19.55 -7.57 -9.79
C GLY A 819 -19.64 -6.10 -10.23
N ALA A 820 -20.06 -5.21 -9.34
CA ALA A 820 -20.16 -3.78 -9.61
C ALA A 820 -18.78 -3.09 -9.60
N ALA A 821 -17.87 -3.47 -8.69
CA ALA A 821 -16.51 -2.95 -8.68
C ALA A 821 -15.73 -3.45 -9.91
N LEU A 822 -15.90 -4.71 -10.30
CA LEU A 822 -15.30 -5.24 -11.52
C LEU A 822 -15.83 -4.52 -12.76
N ASN A 823 -17.12 -4.25 -12.85
CA ASN A 823 -17.72 -3.50 -13.95
C ASN A 823 -17.32 -2.01 -13.95
N ALA A 824 -17.25 -1.39 -12.80
CA ALA A 824 -16.76 -0.02 -12.67
C ALA A 824 -15.28 0.08 -13.00
N GLN A 825 -14.44 -0.85 -12.55
CA GLN A 825 -13.03 -0.92 -12.93
C GLN A 825 -12.83 -1.18 -14.41
N THR A 826 -13.59 -2.12 -14.99
CA THR A 826 -13.48 -2.42 -16.43
C THR A 826 -13.96 -1.22 -17.25
N ALA A 827 -15.02 -0.55 -16.83
CA ALA A 827 -15.49 0.66 -17.47
C ALA A 827 -14.51 1.83 -17.29
N PHE A 828 -13.95 2.03 -16.09
CA PHE A 828 -12.93 3.04 -15.82
C PHE A 828 -11.61 2.73 -16.52
N ALA A 829 -11.14 1.49 -16.50
CA ALA A 829 -9.93 1.07 -17.19
C ALA A 829 -10.11 1.15 -18.71
N THR A 830 -11.29 0.85 -19.23
CA THR A 830 -11.61 1.00 -20.65
C THR A 830 -11.72 2.49 -21.02
N PHE A 831 -12.36 3.30 -20.18
CA PHE A 831 -12.43 4.74 -20.35
C PHE A 831 -11.04 5.39 -20.23
N GLY A 832 -10.26 5.04 -19.22
CA GLY A 832 -8.88 5.52 -19.03
C GLY A 832 -7.95 5.09 -20.17
N LYS A 833 -8.09 3.86 -20.69
CA LYS A 833 -7.33 3.41 -21.87
C LYS A 833 -7.77 4.08 -23.16
N ALA A 834 -9.04 4.43 -23.29
CA ALA A 834 -9.56 5.08 -24.49
C ALA A 834 -9.31 6.60 -24.52
N TYR A 835 -9.29 7.23 -23.35
CA TYR A 835 -9.26 8.71 -23.23
C TYR A 835 -8.12 9.24 -22.34
N GLY A 836 -7.29 8.38 -21.75
CA GLY A 836 -6.31 8.74 -20.73
C GLY A 836 -6.97 9.00 -19.36
N GLU A 837 -6.16 9.09 -18.31
CA GLU A 837 -6.66 9.54 -17.01
C GLU A 837 -7.25 10.96 -17.15
N PRO A 838 -8.40 11.27 -16.52
CA PRO A 838 -8.99 12.61 -16.64
C PRO A 838 -8.00 13.75 -16.37
N GLY A 839 -7.06 13.55 -15.43
CA GLY A 839 -6.00 14.52 -15.16
C GLY A 839 -5.02 14.69 -16.31
N ASP A 840 -4.70 13.61 -17.03
CA ASP A 840 -3.81 13.65 -18.20
C ASP A 840 -4.47 14.29 -19.42
N ILE A 841 -5.77 14.04 -19.61
CA ILE A 841 -6.54 14.73 -20.65
C ILE A 841 -6.54 16.23 -20.40
N TRP A 842 -6.85 16.66 -19.18
CA TRP A 842 -6.86 18.05 -18.79
C TRP A 842 -5.46 18.68 -18.91
N ALA A 843 -4.44 18.01 -18.43
CA ALA A 843 -3.07 18.47 -18.55
C ALA A 843 -2.65 18.63 -20.02
N ASN A 844 -3.03 17.70 -20.89
CA ASN A 844 -2.74 17.76 -22.32
C ASN A 844 -3.57 18.83 -23.04
N MET A 845 -4.86 18.99 -22.72
CA MET A 845 -5.72 20.02 -23.31
C MET A 845 -5.33 21.44 -22.89
N ILE A 846 -4.79 21.61 -21.69
CA ILE A 846 -4.42 22.90 -21.11
C ILE A 846 -2.93 23.19 -21.32
N ASN A 847 -2.13 22.16 -21.66
CA ASN A 847 -0.68 22.30 -21.77
C ASN A 847 -0.30 23.20 -22.96
N ARG A 848 -0.06 24.47 -22.67
CA ARG A 848 0.58 25.43 -23.56
C ARG A 848 2.09 25.51 -23.35
N SER A 849 2.68 24.54 -22.67
CA SER A 849 4.12 24.47 -22.39
C SER A 849 4.94 24.42 -23.69
N ASP A 850 4.40 23.82 -24.74
CA ASP A 850 5.05 23.72 -26.05
C ASP A 850 5.45 25.08 -26.63
N GLN A 851 4.55 26.06 -26.56
CA GLN A 851 4.84 27.44 -27.03
C GLN A 851 5.92 28.08 -26.16
N THR A 852 5.83 27.90 -24.86
CA THR A 852 6.82 28.43 -23.91
C THR A 852 8.18 27.77 -24.14
N LEU A 853 8.26 26.46 -24.21
CA LEU A 853 9.49 25.73 -24.42
C LEU A 853 10.10 25.98 -25.81
N TYR A 854 9.26 26.08 -26.82
CA TYR A 854 9.73 26.46 -28.18
C TYR A 854 10.34 27.86 -28.18
N TYR A 855 9.72 28.83 -27.53
CA TYR A 855 10.27 30.19 -27.39
C TYR A 855 11.63 30.17 -26.70
N PHE A 856 11.79 29.41 -25.60
CA PHE A 856 13.06 29.30 -24.89
C PHE A 856 14.10 28.50 -25.70
N ALA A 857 13.69 27.57 -26.54
CA ALA A 857 14.57 26.87 -27.44
C ALA A 857 15.14 27.82 -28.50
N LEU A 858 14.35 28.74 -29.07
CA LEU A 858 14.80 29.80 -29.97
C LEU A 858 15.79 30.74 -29.26
N ARG A 859 15.47 31.20 -28.07
CA ARG A 859 16.36 32.06 -27.27
C ARG A 859 17.70 31.37 -26.97
N THR A 860 17.65 30.10 -26.60
CA THR A 860 18.84 29.30 -26.30
C THR A 860 19.70 29.14 -27.56
N ARG A 861 19.13 28.83 -28.72
CA ARG A 861 19.83 28.76 -29.99
C ARG A 861 20.58 30.07 -30.28
N ASP A 862 19.88 31.20 -30.15
CA ASP A 862 20.45 32.51 -30.47
C ASP A 862 21.54 32.92 -29.47
N LEU A 863 21.36 32.62 -28.17
CA LEU A 863 22.41 32.81 -27.17
C LEU A 863 23.66 31.97 -27.51
N LEU A 864 23.47 30.70 -27.82
CA LEU A 864 24.59 29.80 -28.19
C LEU A 864 25.33 30.26 -29.46
N ARG A 865 24.60 30.76 -30.48
CA ARG A 865 25.23 31.37 -31.69
C ARG A 865 26.10 32.56 -31.31
N SER A 866 25.66 33.39 -30.40
CA SER A 866 26.44 34.54 -29.92
C SER A 866 27.66 34.09 -29.10
N ALA A 867 27.43 33.14 -28.16
CA ALA A 867 28.48 32.62 -27.29
C ALA A 867 29.62 31.94 -28.07
N VAL A 868 29.31 31.14 -29.10
CA VAL A 868 30.33 30.53 -29.97
C VAL A 868 31.24 31.57 -30.61
N LYS A 869 30.70 32.76 -30.98
CA LYS A 869 31.48 33.84 -31.61
C LYS A 869 32.31 34.63 -30.60
N SER A 870 31.81 34.83 -29.38
CA SER A 870 32.44 35.71 -28.40
C SER A 870 33.43 35.02 -27.47
N THR A 871 33.26 33.72 -27.23
CA THR A 871 34.05 32.92 -26.28
C THR A 871 35.49 32.73 -26.79
N LYS A 872 36.47 33.05 -25.94
CA LYS A 872 37.90 32.87 -26.22
C LYS A 872 38.41 31.49 -25.83
N ASP A 873 37.89 30.93 -24.75
CA ASP A 873 38.22 29.58 -24.31
C ASP A 873 37.73 28.53 -25.35
N GLU A 874 38.68 27.76 -25.87
CA GLU A 874 38.40 26.81 -26.96
C GLU A 874 37.53 25.63 -26.51
N VAL A 875 37.69 25.15 -25.26
CA VAL A 875 36.92 24.03 -24.71
C VAL A 875 35.48 24.46 -24.47
N LEU A 876 35.29 25.64 -23.89
CA LEU A 876 33.97 26.21 -23.69
C LEU A 876 33.29 26.55 -25.03
N ARG A 877 34.03 27.06 -26.00
CA ARG A 877 33.53 27.29 -27.37
C ARG A 877 33.04 25.96 -27.99
N ALA A 878 33.80 24.86 -27.83
CA ALA A 878 33.43 23.54 -28.32
C ALA A 878 32.15 23.03 -27.63
N HIS A 879 31.99 23.27 -26.31
CA HIS A 879 30.75 22.96 -25.58
C HIS A 879 29.54 23.68 -26.22
N TYR A 880 29.64 25.00 -26.42
CA TYR A 880 28.54 25.75 -27.04
C TYR A 880 28.27 25.31 -28.49
N GLN A 881 29.30 24.92 -29.26
CA GLN A 881 29.13 24.34 -30.59
C GLN A 881 28.36 23.01 -30.55
N VAL A 882 28.63 22.14 -29.58
CA VAL A 882 27.90 20.88 -29.41
C VAL A 882 26.44 21.15 -29.08
N LEU A 883 26.15 22.04 -28.14
CA LEU A 883 24.78 22.41 -27.78
C LEU A 883 24.04 23.02 -28.97
N LEU A 884 24.74 23.91 -29.73
CA LEU A 884 24.17 24.55 -30.93
C LEU A 884 23.87 23.53 -32.03
N LYS A 885 24.77 22.58 -32.29
CA LYS A 885 24.56 21.48 -33.25
C LYS A 885 23.38 20.58 -32.87
N ARG A 886 23.06 20.46 -31.59
CA ARG A 886 21.90 19.70 -31.12
C ARG A 886 20.60 20.45 -31.37
N ILE A 887 20.53 21.74 -31.02
CA ILE A 887 19.30 22.52 -31.05
C ILE A 887 18.96 23.12 -32.42
N ALA A 888 19.96 23.51 -33.22
CA ALA A 888 19.72 24.19 -34.48
C ALA A 888 18.91 23.41 -35.52
N PRO A 889 19.14 22.08 -35.73
CA PRO A 889 18.39 21.31 -36.72
C PRO A 889 16.85 21.31 -36.51
N THR A 890 16.41 21.46 -35.28
CA THR A 890 14.96 21.48 -34.93
C THR A 890 14.24 22.67 -35.60
N PHE A 891 14.95 23.72 -35.98
CA PHE A 891 14.40 24.93 -36.61
C PHE A 891 14.73 25.06 -38.11
N GLU A 892 15.42 24.08 -38.68
CA GLU A 892 15.80 24.08 -40.12
C GLU A 892 14.80 23.28 -40.98
N ILE A 893 13.89 22.55 -40.36
CA ILE A 893 12.84 21.76 -41.01
C ILE A 893 11.62 22.67 -41.21
N GLY A 894 11.69 23.59 -42.17
CA GLY A 894 10.54 24.46 -42.43
C GLY A 894 10.81 25.71 -43.27
N ASN A 895 11.80 25.73 -44.13
CA ASN A 895 11.91 26.72 -45.20
C ASN A 895 11.78 26.03 -46.54
#